data_d05db7739550be1a3c0d903585f7f1ff
#
_entry.id   d05db7739550be1a3c0d903585f7f1ff
#
_cell.length_a   1.000
_cell.length_b   1.000
_cell.length_c   1.000
_cell.angle_alpha   90.00
_cell.angle_beta   90.00
_cell.angle_gamma   90.00
#
_symmetry.space_group_name_H-M   'P 1'
#
loop_
_entity.id
_entity.type
_entity.pdbx_description
1 polymer ?
#
loop_
_entity_poly.entity_id
_entity_poly.type
_entity_poly.pdbx_seq_one_letter_code
_entity_poly.pdbx_strand_id
1 'polypeptide(L)'
;MNTPYFFVPIWVAITVYYLLGSLMAQAGIIAISSHRRFWNFVLLFVFLGCAVLGVLLTININYKLGLSFVKELLNWHVQLGTAMSAVAFIHTIWHRGYFCKCLSFSTSQKNSNHIGHKHQDKLLAFTLGFLSVSLQVLLIRQFTKVFQGNEFLVTWMVGIWMVISGAGALAGSKTNNTQNIHGVIERGLGFMFGSAMLFIYLSGEIRQTFFPSGVLIAPYYVIAMVTLMMVPVAFPTGFIYALLTKHIKSEYPYIYSYEALGSLIGGLLLSLVIIRLMNTYLAVIAISITASLVLTYPIRKPAKLLVPLALLAVGLWAKVFNIDIYAESSLLPGQKVLRVSDSPYGSITVTGSEEQINFFVNGSMLFGSQNTIYSEETVHYAMAQRLNPKKVLILSGGCIGILDELTKYNLTKVDYVEPNPHLLKENLRFSHQQFPKKFNVISDDIRNFLRKSDERYDIAIITTPEPTSLEQNRYYTLDFLEHLKKHLKSSGVVCYNLSGIGNYTSEPKQNAYSSIVATLAKAFGKVEVITGERDYLLASDSTIRIDMASLLAERNIGEQNLYVRSDYINDDYIAQRNQFFHEQLYLASKFNTDNHPWTVLQSTLGYLSMFGRGFWLPLTLGLLVLFAPLLFINRQVKPMYIVGFAGSAIQTLLLLTLQVGAGILYGALGAMIALFMGGLALGAQSYSKVKIIKSFHVKTLLIASYILAIMVWLTMKRIDTWLLVGILCMGTLMASFAVGYLYVNLTERWGMPSNAPAKTYAADLLGSAVGIVAITLLLVPSIGFMATSSILAVCIGVFLLLVIG
;
A
#
# COMPACT_ATOMS: atom_id res chain seq x y z
N MET A 1 -19.97 18.65 -4.29
CA MET A 1 -21.35 18.66 -3.76
C MET A 1 -21.42 17.66 -2.62
N ASN A 2 -21.59 18.13 -1.39
CA ASN A 2 -21.84 17.24 -0.25
C ASN A 2 -23.25 16.65 -0.44
N THR A 3 -23.32 15.42 -0.94
CA THR A 3 -24.61 14.71 -1.01
C THR A 3 -25.02 14.37 0.42
N PRO A 4 -26.15 14.86 0.93
CA PRO A 4 -26.54 14.66 2.34
C PRO A 4 -26.90 13.20 2.66
N TYR A 5 -26.98 12.33 1.65
CA TYR A 5 -27.42 10.94 1.80
C TYR A 5 -26.47 9.96 1.08
N PHE A 6 -26.28 8.79 1.68
CA PHE A 6 -25.37 7.74 1.22
C PHE A 6 -25.91 6.87 0.08
N PHE A 7 -26.51 7.48 -0.94
CA PHE A 7 -27.17 6.73 -2.00
C PHE A 7 -26.24 5.74 -2.71
N VAL A 8 -25.13 6.22 -3.27
CA VAL A 8 -24.20 5.38 -4.03
C VAL A 8 -23.51 4.32 -3.17
N PRO A 9 -22.94 4.64 -2.00
CA PRO A 9 -22.32 3.64 -1.12
C PRO A 9 -23.26 2.51 -0.69
N ILE A 10 -24.50 2.82 -0.35
CA ILE A 10 -25.48 1.83 0.08
C ILE A 10 -25.83 0.89 -1.09
N TRP A 11 -26.14 1.44 -2.27
CA TRP A 11 -26.43 0.64 -3.45
C TRP A 11 -25.27 -0.27 -3.82
N VAL A 12 -24.05 0.25 -3.81
CA VAL A 12 -22.82 -0.48 -4.11
C VAL A 12 -22.62 -1.62 -3.13
N ALA A 13 -22.66 -1.33 -1.82
CA ALA A 13 -22.47 -2.35 -0.80
C ALA A 13 -23.49 -3.48 -0.92
N ILE A 14 -24.79 -3.15 -1.00
CA ILE A 14 -25.85 -4.14 -1.12
C ILE A 14 -25.67 -5.00 -2.37
N THR A 15 -25.40 -4.38 -3.52
CA THR A 15 -25.21 -5.10 -4.80
C THR A 15 -24.02 -6.04 -4.74
N VAL A 16 -22.89 -5.58 -4.24
CA VAL A 16 -21.65 -6.36 -4.15
C VAL A 16 -21.84 -7.57 -3.22
N TYR A 17 -22.37 -7.37 -2.01
CA TYR A 17 -22.57 -8.48 -1.07
C TYR A 17 -23.68 -9.44 -1.51
N TYR A 18 -24.68 -8.94 -2.20
CA TYR A 18 -25.69 -9.81 -2.83
C TYR A 18 -25.05 -10.72 -3.89
N LEU A 19 -24.24 -10.15 -4.79
CA LEU A 19 -23.59 -10.91 -5.86
C LEU A 19 -22.61 -11.94 -5.30
N LEU A 20 -21.86 -11.58 -4.26
CA LEU A 20 -20.96 -12.50 -3.56
C LEU A 20 -21.74 -13.67 -2.95
N GLY A 21 -22.82 -13.39 -2.22
CA GLY A 21 -23.68 -14.42 -1.64
C GLY A 21 -24.35 -15.28 -2.72
N SER A 22 -24.71 -14.69 -3.87
CA SER A 22 -25.26 -15.42 -5.02
C SER A 22 -24.24 -16.37 -5.65
N LEU A 23 -22.98 -15.96 -5.78
CA LEU A 23 -21.89 -16.82 -6.22
C LEU A 23 -21.68 -18.02 -5.28
N MET A 24 -21.67 -17.76 -3.96
CA MET A 24 -21.56 -18.81 -2.95
C MET A 24 -22.74 -19.80 -3.01
N ALA A 25 -23.95 -19.28 -3.25
CA ALA A 25 -25.13 -20.13 -3.40
C ALA A 25 -25.09 -20.95 -4.69
N GLN A 26 -24.65 -20.39 -5.80
CA GLN A 26 -24.48 -21.11 -7.08
C GLN A 26 -23.35 -22.16 -6.99
N ALA A 27 -22.35 -21.92 -6.18
CA ALA A 27 -21.28 -22.87 -5.91
C ALA A 27 -21.65 -23.95 -4.88
N GLY A 28 -22.84 -23.89 -4.30
CA GLY A 28 -23.33 -24.91 -3.36
C GLY A 28 -22.75 -24.80 -1.94
N ILE A 29 -22.09 -23.70 -1.58
CA ILE A 29 -21.63 -23.44 -0.20
C ILE A 29 -22.81 -23.14 0.71
N ILE A 30 -23.74 -22.35 0.20
CA ILE A 30 -24.94 -21.94 0.88
C ILE A 30 -26.12 -22.47 0.08
N ALA A 31 -27.13 -23.00 0.75
CA ALA A 31 -28.36 -23.37 0.05
C ALA A 31 -29.02 -22.13 -0.58
N ILE A 32 -29.42 -22.23 -1.85
CA ILE A 32 -30.08 -21.14 -2.58
C ILE A 32 -31.31 -20.61 -1.78
N SER A 33 -32.02 -21.52 -1.11
CA SER A 33 -33.17 -21.17 -0.22
C SER A 33 -32.72 -20.32 0.97
N SER A 34 -31.55 -20.60 1.59
CA SER A 34 -31.02 -19.85 2.72
C SER A 34 -30.56 -18.45 2.30
N HIS A 35 -29.85 -18.34 1.16
CA HIS A 35 -29.50 -17.05 0.56
C HIS A 35 -30.75 -16.20 0.29
N ARG A 36 -31.80 -16.81 -0.28
CA ARG A 36 -33.06 -16.11 -0.53
C ARG A 36 -33.75 -15.68 0.75
N ARG A 37 -33.81 -16.54 1.78
CA ARG A 37 -34.41 -16.18 3.08
C ARG A 37 -33.68 -15.01 3.71
N PHE A 38 -32.34 -15.01 3.69
CA PHE A 38 -31.54 -13.91 4.23
C PHE A 38 -31.90 -12.57 3.57
N TRP A 39 -31.91 -12.48 2.25
CA TRP A 39 -32.19 -11.23 1.54
C TRP A 39 -33.67 -10.80 1.64
N ASN A 40 -34.61 -11.76 1.76
CA ASN A 40 -35.99 -11.44 2.08
C ASN A 40 -36.13 -10.87 3.50
N PHE A 41 -35.31 -11.36 4.43
CA PHE A 41 -35.28 -10.84 5.81
C PHE A 41 -34.68 -9.43 5.84
N VAL A 42 -33.60 -9.19 5.07
CA VAL A 42 -33.03 -7.85 4.91
C VAL A 42 -34.06 -6.90 4.32
N LEU A 43 -34.77 -7.30 3.25
CA LEU A 43 -35.84 -6.49 2.66
C LEU A 43 -36.93 -6.14 3.67
N LEU A 44 -37.41 -7.13 4.44
CA LEU A 44 -38.40 -6.93 5.49
C LEU A 44 -37.89 -5.95 6.55
N PHE A 45 -36.66 -6.11 7.02
CA PHE A 45 -36.10 -5.27 8.06
C PHE A 45 -35.96 -3.80 7.61
N VAL A 46 -35.40 -3.54 6.41
CA VAL A 46 -35.28 -2.18 5.91
C VAL A 46 -36.64 -1.56 5.56
N PHE A 47 -37.59 -2.37 5.11
CA PHE A 47 -38.97 -1.92 4.86
C PHE A 47 -39.64 -1.49 6.16
N LEU A 48 -39.63 -2.34 7.20
CA LEU A 48 -40.26 -2.03 8.49
C LEU A 48 -39.60 -0.80 9.14
N GLY A 49 -38.25 -0.72 9.11
CA GLY A 49 -37.52 0.44 9.62
C GLY A 49 -37.90 1.74 8.88
N CYS A 50 -37.92 1.70 7.57
CA CYS A 50 -38.34 2.84 6.76
C CYS A 50 -39.79 3.23 7.02
N ALA A 51 -40.69 2.26 7.11
CA ALA A 51 -42.11 2.50 7.37
C ALA A 51 -42.37 3.12 8.76
N VAL A 52 -41.73 2.59 9.81
CA VAL A 52 -41.86 3.14 11.18
C VAL A 52 -41.34 4.59 11.22
N LEU A 53 -40.17 4.86 10.66
CA LEU A 53 -39.62 6.22 10.62
C LEU A 53 -40.51 7.17 9.80
N GLY A 54 -41.04 6.69 8.66
CA GLY A 54 -41.99 7.45 7.83
C GLY A 54 -43.25 7.81 8.57
N VAL A 55 -43.82 6.86 9.32
CA VAL A 55 -45.04 7.10 10.16
C VAL A 55 -44.73 8.12 11.26
N LEU A 56 -43.58 7.99 11.95
CA LEU A 56 -43.16 8.96 12.98
C LEU A 56 -42.98 10.37 12.41
N LEU A 57 -42.36 10.50 11.25
CA LEU A 57 -42.21 11.76 10.56
C LEU A 57 -43.56 12.37 10.15
N THR A 58 -44.46 11.54 9.64
CA THR A 58 -45.82 11.96 9.27
C THR A 58 -46.63 12.45 10.49
N ILE A 59 -46.55 11.74 11.63
CA ILE A 59 -47.16 12.16 12.88
C ILE A 59 -46.57 13.50 13.35
N ASN A 60 -45.25 13.61 13.33
CA ASN A 60 -44.60 14.87 13.73
C ASN A 60 -44.99 16.06 12.87
N ILE A 61 -45.11 15.87 11.52
CA ILE A 61 -45.56 16.93 10.60
C ILE A 61 -47.01 17.30 10.83
N ASN A 62 -47.89 16.32 10.95
CA ASN A 62 -49.34 16.55 11.08
C ASN A 62 -49.73 17.17 12.42
N TYR A 63 -49.08 16.72 13.49
CA TYR A 63 -49.42 17.15 14.85
C TYR A 63 -48.45 18.15 15.45
N LYS A 64 -47.43 18.60 14.66
CA LYS A 64 -46.42 19.64 15.05
C LYS A 64 -45.79 19.33 16.42
N LEU A 65 -45.36 18.07 16.64
CA LEU A 65 -44.82 17.62 17.92
C LEU A 65 -43.49 18.27 18.34
N GLY A 66 -42.79 19.00 17.44
CA GLY A 66 -41.57 19.74 17.73
C GLY A 66 -40.42 18.88 18.20
N LEU A 67 -40.28 17.66 17.70
CA LEU A 67 -39.22 16.73 18.08
C LEU A 67 -37.83 17.32 17.69
N SER A 68 -36.93 17.38 18.64
CA SER A 68 -35.59 17.95 18.44
C SER A 68 -34.69 17.16 17.48
N PHE A 69 -34.99 15.87 17.28
CA PHE A 69 -34.24 14.91 16.46
C PHE A 69 -34.89 14.59 15.10
N VAL A 70 -35.73 15.49 14.57
CA VAL A 70 -36.42 15.28 13.26
C VAL A 70 -35.42 15.13 12.12
N LYS A 71 -34.29 15.86 12.14
CA LYS A 71 -33.25 15.77 11.12
C LYS A 71 -32.61 14.37 11.08
N GLU A 72 -32.34 13.80 12.25
CA GLU A 72 -31.81 12.44 12.39
C GLU A 72 -32.83 11.41 11.91
N LEU A 73 -34.10 11.52 12.29
CA LEU A 73 -35.17 10.64 11.82
C LEU A 73 -35.31 10.71 10.30
N LEU A 74 -35.28 11.88 9.71
CA LEU A 74 -35.33 12.07 8.27
C LEU A 74 -34.13 11.43 7.59
N ASN A 75 -32.94 11.64 8.13
CA ASN A 75 -31.72 11.04 7.59
C ASN A 75 -31.81 9.51 7.59
N TRP A 76 -32.17 8.90 8.71
CA TRP A 76 -32.33 7.44 8.78
C TRP A 76 -33.45 6.92 7.90
N HIS A 77 -34.57 7.64 7.77
CA HIS A 77 -35.65 7.27 6.87
C HIS A 77 -35.21 7.22 5.40
N VAL A 78 -34.45 8.23 4.95
CA VAL A 78 -33.92 8.28 3.58
C VAL A 78 -32.85 7.20 3.37
N GLN A 79 -31.97 6.95 4.34
CA GLN A 79 -30.95 5.90 4.25
C GLN A 79 -31.56 4.51 4.15
N LEU A 80 -32.53 4.20 5.01
CA LEU A 80 -33.27 2.92 4.95
C LEU A 80 -34.09 2.80 3.68
N GLY A 81 -34.70 3.89 3.21
CA GLY A 81 -35.43 3.92 1.93
C GLY A 81 -34.50 3.64 0.73
N THR A 82 -33.29 4.16 0.78
CA THR A 82 -32.23 3.88 -0.21
C THR A 82 -31.81 2.41 -0.17
N ALA A 83 -31.57 1.85 1.02
CA ALA A 83 -31.28 0.43 1.17
C ALA A 83 -32.44 -0.47 0.70
N MET A 84 -33.67 -0.11 1.05
CA MET A 84 -34.86 -0.80 0.60
C MET A 84 -34.98 -0.81 -0.92
N SER A 85 -34.72 0.34 -1.58
CA SER A 85 -34.79 0.44 -3.05
C SER A 85 -33.77 -0.48 -3.73
N ALA A 86 -32.55 -0.58 -3.22
CA ALA A 86 -31.52 -1.46 -3.74
C ALA A 86 -31.91 -2.95 -3.57
N VAL A 87 -32.35 -3.36 -2.39
CA VAL A 87 -32.78 -4.76 -2.14
C VAL A 87 -34.02 -5.11 -2.93
N ALA A 88 -35.01 -4.19 -3.02
CA ALA A 88 -36.22 -4.38 -3.81
C ALA A 88 -35.91 -4.52 -5.31
N PHE A 89 -34.98 -3.73 -5.84
CA PHE A 89 -34.54 -3.85 -7.24
C PHE A 89 -33.95 -5.23 -7.51
N ILE A 90 -33.05 -5.70 -6.64
CA ILE A 90 -32.49 -7.05 -6.70
C ILE A 90 -33.58 -8.12 -6.61
N HIS A 91 -34.53 -7.97 -5.70
CA HIS A 91 -35.63 -8.88 -5.52
C HIS A 91 -36.52 -8.96 -6.78
N THR A 92 -36.76 -7.84 -7.45
CA THR A 92 -37.49 -7.77 -8.74
C THR A 92 -36.74 -8.53 -9.85
N ILE A 93 -35.42 -8.33 -9.96
CA ILE A 93 -34.59 -9.10 -10.91
C ILE A 93 -34.67 -10.60 -10.63
N TRP A 94 -34.75 -10.98 -9.39
CA TRP A 94 -34.92 -12.38 -8.97
C TRP A 94 -36.20 -13.03 -9.46
N HIS A 95 -37.30 -12.26 -9.38
CA HIS A 95 -38.59 -12.66 -9.82
C HIS A 95 -38.89 -12.36 -11.29
N ARG A 96 -37.83 -11.93 -12.07
CA ARG A 96 -37.99 -11.64 -13.52
C ARG A 96 -38.64 -12.79 -14.27
N GLY A 97 -38.37 -14.05 -13.89
CA GLY A 97 -39.02 -15.23 -14.50
C GLY A 97 -40.53 -15.31 -14.23
N TYR A 98 -40.98 -14.73 -13.12
CA TYR A 98 -42.41 -14.55 -12.85
C TYR A 98 -43.01 -13.47 -13.76
N PHE A 99 -42.33 -12.32 -13.85
CA PHE A 99 -42.78 -11.22 -14.71
C PHE A 99 -42.62 -11.52 -16.20
N CYS A 100 -41.57 -12.24 -16.60
CA CYS A 100 -41.30 -12.61 -18.00
C CYS A 100 -42.17 -13.80 -18.46
N LYS A 101 -42.70 -14.62 -17.59
CA LYS A 101 -43.68 -15.67 -17.96
C LYS A 101 -44.94 -15.10 -18.57
N CYS A 102 -45.23 -13.82 -18.34
CA CYS A 102 -46.26 -13.09 -19.05
C CYS A 102 -45.89 -12.71 -20.51
N LEU A 103 -44.59 -12.89 -20.91
CA LEU A 103 -44.02 -12.41 -22.17
C LEU A 103 -43.17 -13.44 -22.93
N SER A 104 -43.13 -14.73 -22.58
CA SER A 104 -42.09 -15.64 -23.05
C SER A 104 -42.47 -16.57 -24.20
N PHE A 105 -41.56 -16.69 -25.16
CA PHE A 105 -41.36 -17.81 -26.07
C PHE A 105 -40.14 -18.65 -25.59
N SER A 106 -40.33 -19.99 -25.65
CA SER A 106 -39.38 -21.01 -25.14
C SER A 106 -38.30 -21.35 -26.15
N THR A 107 -37.07 -21.61 -25.70
CA THR A 107 -36.05 -22.33 -26.48
C THR A 107 -35.25 -23.33 -25.63
N SER A 108 -35.06 -24.52 -26.22
CA SER A 108 -34.44 -25.73 -25.70
C SER A 108 -32.90 -25.67 -25.55
N GLN A 109 -32.37 -26.35 -24.53
CA GLN A 109 -30.94 -26.55 -24.32
C GLN A 109 -30.39 -27.82 -24.97
N LYS A 110 -29.24 -27.70 -25.62
CA LYS A 110 -28.45 -28.86 -26.15
C LYS A 110 -27.20 -29.07 -25.28
N ASN A 111 -26.97 -30.33 -24.95
CA ASN A 111 -25.76 -30.82 -24.27
C ASN A 111 -24.55 -30.82 -25.24
N SER A 112 -23.37 -30.43 -24.79
CA SER A 112 -22.14 -30.52 -25.57
C SER A 112 -20.97 -31.14 -24.80
N ASN A 113 -20.16 -31.88 -25.54
CA ASN A 113 -19.16 -32.92 -25.22
C ASN A 113 -17.89 -32.56 -24.43
N HIS A 114 -17.30 -33.56 -23.80
CA HIS A 114 -16.31 -33.61 -22.73
C HIS A 114 -14.80 -33.46 -23.10
N ILE A 115 -14.39 -33.09 -24.29
CA ILE A 115 -12.97 -33.20 -24.73
C ILE A 115 -12.19 -31.85 -24.71
N GLY A 116 -12.84 -30.70 -24.50
CA GLY A 116 -12.20 -29.38 -24.53
C GLY A 116 -11.76 -28.79 -23.18
N HIS A 117 -11.99 -29.46 -22.05
CA HIS A 117 -11.96 -28.84 -20.73
C HIS A 117 -10.57 -28.62 -20.12
N LYS A 118 -9.55 -29.45 -20.40
CA LYS A 118 -8.22 -29.31 -19.77
C LYS A 118 -7.48 -28.02 -20.12
N HIS A 119 -7.58 -27.53 -21.34
CA HIS A 119 -6.99 -26.27 -21.75
C HIS A 119 -7.72 -25.07 -21.13
N GLN A 120 -9.03 -25.17 -20.99
CA GLN A 120 -9.85 -24.13 -20.39
C GLN A 120 -9.54 -23.95 -18.88
N ASP A 121 -9.35 -25.02 -18.13
CA ASP A 121 -9.03 -24.98 -16.70
C ASP A 121 -7.66 -24.30 -16.43
N LYS A 122 -6.65 -24.62 -17.24
CA LYS A 122 -5.33 -23.97 -17.18
C LYS A 122 -5.41 -22.48 -17.47
N LEU A 123 -6.21 -22.12 -18.47
CA LEU A 123 -6.43 -20.72 -18.84
C LEU A 123 -7.19 -19.95 -17.74
N LEU A 124 -8.20 -20.58 -17.12
CA LEU A 124 -8.92 -19.99 -15.99
C LEU A 124 -8.02 -19.79 -14.77
N ALA A 125 -7.13 -20.77 -14.48
CA ALA A 125 -6.15 -20.64 -13.42
C ALA A 125 -5.15 -19.50 -13.69
N PHE A 126 -4.65 -19.41 -14.93
CA PHE A 126 -3.78 -18.32 -15.35
C PHE A 126 -4.47 -16.95 -15.20
N THR A 127 -5.71 -16.83 -15.68
CA THR A 127 -6.48 -15.58 -15.58
C THR A 127 -6.76 -15.20 -14.12
N LEU A 128 -7.01 -16.20 -13.27
CA LEU A 128 -7.20 -15.98 -11.84
C LEU A 128 -5.96 -15.36 -11.20
N GLY A 129 -4.78 -15.93 -11.43
CA GLY A 129 -3.53 -15.39 -10.92
C GLY A 129 -3.21 -14.01 -11.49
N PHE A 130 -3.39 -13.83 -12.81
CA PHE A 130 -3.19 -12.55 -13.49
C PHE A 130 -4.05 -11.42 -12.86
N LEU A 131 -5.34 -11.69 -12.66
CA LEU A 131 -6.24 -10.74 -12.01
C LEU A 131 -5.91 -10.54 -10.53
N SER A 132 -5.64 -11.62 -9.79
CA SER A 132 -5.40 -11.58 -8.35
C SER A 132 -4.30 -10.59 -7.99
N VAL A 133 -3.10 -10.76 -8.54
CA VAL A 133 -1.94 -9.91 -8.22
C VAL A 133 -2.12 -8.51 -8.81
N SER A 134 -2.61 -8.38 -10.04
CA SER A 134 -2.79 -7.08 -10.67
C SER A 134 -3.81 -6.22 -9.92
N LEU A 135 -4.96 -6.78 -9.54
CA LEU A 135 -5.99 -6.07 -8.80
C LEU A 135 -5.56 -5.76 -7.36
N GLN A 136 -4.84 -6.69 -6.72
CA GLN A 136 -4.26 -6.47 -5.39
C GLN A 136 -3.36 -5.23 -5.37
N VAL A 137 -2.40 -5.14 -6.30
CA VAL A 137 -1.48 -4.00 -6.38
C VAL A 137 -2.22 -2.70 -6.67
N LEU A 138 -3.19 -2.71 -7.60
CA LEU A 138 -3.97 -1.51 -7.93
C LEU A 138 -4.83 -1.03 -6.75
N LEU A 139 -5.46 -1.96 -6.01
CA LEU A 139 -6.24 -1.61 -4.82
C LEU A 139 -5.35 -1.07 -3.70
N ILE A 140 -4.18 -1.68 -3.45
CA ILE A 140 -3.23 -1.19 -2.47
C ILE A 140 -2.80 0.24 -2.81
N ARG A 141 -2.45 0.52 -4.07
CA ARG A 141 -2.10 1.87 -4.53
C ARG A 141 -3.22 2.88 -4.30
N GLN A 142 -4.43 2.52 -4.71
CA GLN A 142 -5.59 3.40 -4.55
C GLN A 142 -5.91 3.67 -3.09
N PHE A 143 -5.94 2.64 -2.25
CA PHE A 143 -6.26 2.82 -0.84
C PHE A 143 -5.15 3.52 -0.06
N THR A 144 -3.89 3.31 -0.42
CA THR A 144 -2.76 4.09 0.14
C THR A 144 -2.94 5.58 -0.15
N LYS A 145 -3.38 5.93 -1.36
CA LYS A 145 -3.67 7.32 -1.75
C LYS A 145 -4.89 7.87 -1.00
N VAL A 146 -6.00 7.15 -0.99
CA VAL A 146 -7.28 7.59 -0.40
C VAL A 146 -7.19 7.76 1.11
N PHE A 147 -6.47 6.86 1.80
CA PHE A 147 -6.37 6.83 3.26
C PHE A 147 -5.02 7.35 3.78
N GLN A 148 -4.20 7.98 2.92
CA GLN A 148 -2.88 8.52 3.30
C GLN A 148 -2.03 7.45 4.02
N GLY A 149 -1.98 6.25 3.41
CA GLY A 149 -1.44 5.06 4.04
C GLY A 149 0.06 5.08 4.22
N ASN A 150 0.49 4.66 5.40
CA ASN A 150 1.87 4.35 5.76
C ASN A 150 2.16 2.84 5.59
N GLU A 151 3.36 2.40 5.96
CA GLU A 151 3.75 0.98 5.91
C GLU A 151 2.81 0.06 6.72
N PHE A 152 2.27 0.54 7.83
CA PHE A 152 1.31 -0.20 8.63
C PHE A 152 0.06 -0.57 7.81
N LEU A 153 -0.52 0.40 7.10
CA LEU A 153 -1.72 0.16 6.29
C LEU A 153 -1.42 -0.75 5.09
N VAL A 154 -0.29 -0.54 4.40
CA VAL A 154 0.12 -1.40 3.27
C VAL A 154 0.31 -2.84 3.73
N THR A 155 1.01 -3.05 4.85
CA THR A 155 1.23 -4.37 5.43
C THR A 155 -0.09 -5.03 5.83
N TRP A 156 -1.00 -4.26 6.44
CA TRP A 156 -2.34 -4.74 6.76
C TRP A 156 -3.11 -5.18 5.52
N MET A 157 -3.10 -4.37 4.47
CA MET A 157 -3.79 -4.68 3.21
C MET A 157 -3.29 -5.99 2.58
N VAL A 158 -1.98 -6.21 2.56
CA VAL A 158 -1.41 -7.46 2.03
C VAL A 158 -1.77 -8.65 2.92
N GLY A 159 -1.65 -8.51 4.24
CA GLY A 159 -1.99 -9.56 5.20
C GLY A 159 -3.47 -9.96 5.14
N ILE A 160 -4.37 -8.98 5.18
CA ILE A 160 -5.81 -9.24 5.16
C ILE A 160 -6.29 -9.80 3.82
N TRP A 161 -5.67 -9.40 2.69
CA TRP A 161 -5.91 -10.02 1.40
C TRP A 161 -5.66 -11.53 1.44
N MET A 162 -4.53 -11.94 2.01
CA MET A 162 -4.20 -13.37 2.13
C MET A 162 -5.17 -14.10 3.07
N VAL A 163 -5.56 -13.49 4.19
CA VAL A 163 -6.56 -14.08 5.11
C VAL A 163 -7.90 -14.28 4.41
N ILE A 164 -8.38 -13.25 3.71
CA ILE A 164 -9.66 -13.30 2.98
C ILE A 164 -9.60 -14.34 1.85
N SER A 165 -8.50 -14.39 1.09
CA SER A 165 -8.30 -15.40 0.05
C SER A 165 -8.22 -16.80 0.64
N GLY A 166 -7.52 -16.99 1.77
CA GLY A 166 -7.49 -18.25 2.52
C GLY A 166 -8.86 -18.70 2.99
N ALA A 167 -9.67 -17.77 3.51
CA ALA A 167 -11.06 -18.03 3.88
C ALA A 167 -11.91 -18.45 2.67
N GLY A 168 -11.70 -17.79 1.51
CA GLY A 168 -12.32 -18.17 0.24
C GLY A 168 -11.95 -19.59 -0.17
N ALA A 169 -10.68 -19.99 -0.05
CA ALA A 169 -10.21 -21.34 -0.37
C ALA A 169 -10.83 -22.39 0.58
N LEU A 170 -10.92 -22.10 1.88
CA LEU A 170 -11.58 -22.97 2.84
C LEU A 170 -13.08 -23.12 2.53
N ALA A 171 -13.75 -22.04 2.17
CA ALA A 171 -15.16 -22.06 1.77
C ALA A 171 -15.36 -22.89 0.49
N GLY A 172 -14.53 -22.67 -0.54
CA GLY A 172 -14.56 -23.43 -1.79
C GLY A 172 -14.27 -24.92 -1.59
N SER A 173 -13.41 -25.29 -0.62
CA SER A 173 -13.14 -26.68 -0.28
C SER A 173 -14.37 -27.47 0.20
N LYS A 174 -15.38 -26.78 0.76
CA LYS A 174 -16.62 -27.38 1.29
C LYS A 174 -17.73 -27.46 0.27
N THR A 175 -17.56 -26.90 -0.94
CA THR A 175 -18.63 -26.91 -1.96
C THR A 175 -18.96 -28.32 -2.43
N ASN A 176 -20.23 -28.58 -2.75
CA ASN A 176 -20.66 -29.82 -3.42
C ASN A 176 -20.43 -29.68 -4.94
N ASN A 177 -20.41 -30.83 -5.67
CA ASN A 177 -20.26 -30.83 -7.12
C ASN A 177 -21.27 -29.89 -7.79
N THR A 178 -20.81 -28.86 -8.47
CA THR A 178 -21.66 -27.91 -9.19
C THR A 178 -21.75 -28.32 -10.65
N GLN A 179 -22.97 -28.39 -11.19
CA GLN A 179 -23.21 -28.79 -12.58
C GLN A 179 -22.69 -27.80 -13.63
N ASN A 180 -22.21 -26.62 -13.31
CA ASN A 180 -21.64 -25.65 -14.26
C ASN A 180 -20.49 -24.87 -13.65
N ILE A 181 -19.44 -25.60 -13.29
CA ILE A 181 -18.30 -25.03 -12.55
C ILE A 181 -17.58 -23.91 -13.34
N HIS A 182 -17.39 -24.09 -14.65
CA HIS A 182 -16.76 -23.08 -15.50
C HIS A 182 -17.56 -21.78 -15.54
N GLY A 183 -18.88 -21.86 -15.65
CA GLY A 183 -19.73 -20.68 -15.61
C GLY A 183 -19.73 -19.96 -14.26
N VAL A 184 -19.52 -20.68 -13.15
CA VAL A 184 -19.36 -20.07 -11.82
C VAL A 184 -18.01 -19.34 -11.73
N ILE A 185 -16.95 -19.97 -12.23
CA ILE A 185 -15.60 -19.40 -12.24
C ILE A 185 -15.54 -18.14 -13.12
N GLU A 186 -16.07 -18.20 -14.36
CA GLU A 186 -16.10 -17.04 -15.26
C GLU A 186 -16.87 -15.85 -14.64
N ARG A 187 -18.00 -16.11 -14.01
CA ARG A 187 -18.77 -15.06 -13.29
C ARG A 187 -18.02 -14.54 -12.07
N GLY A 188 -17.31 -15.42 -11.36
CA GLY A 188 -16.46 -15.03 -10.24
C GLY A 188 -15.31 -14.12 -10.66
N LEU A 189 -14.63 -14.41 -11.76
CA LEU A 189 -13.59 -13.57 -12.33
C LEU A 189 -14.17 -12.22 -12.80
N GLY A 190 -15.32 -12.23 -13.46
CA GLY A 190 -16.04 -11.01 -13.85
C GLY A 190 -16.42 -10.15 -12.65
N PHE A 191 -16.86 -10.78 -11.57
CA PHE A 191 -17.19 -10.12 -10.32
C PHE A 191 -15.94 -9.49 -9.65
N MET A 192 -14.80 -10.17 -9.68
CA MET A 192 -13.55 -9.65 -9.11
C MET A 192 -13.15 -8.33 -9.79
N PHE A 193 -13.03 -8.31 -11.11
CA PHE A 193 -12.60 -7.09 -11.80
C PHE A 193 -13.67 -6.00 -11.77
N GLY A 194 -14.96 -6.35 -11.84
CA GLY A 194 -16.05 -5.39 -11.70
C GLY A 194 -16.07 -4.70 -10.34
N SER A 195 -15.87 -5.47 -9.25
CA SER A 195 -15.78 -4.94 -7.89
C SER A 195 -14.53 -4.07 -7.71
N ALA A 196 -13.39 -4.50 -8.26
CA ALA A 196 -12.16 -3.72 -8.16
C ALA A 196 -12.27 -2.39 -8.90
N MET A 197 -12.83 -2.38 -10.13
CA MET A 197 -13.13 -1.14 -10.85
C MET A 197 -14.01 -0.22 -10.01
N LEU A 198 -15.10 -0.75 -9.49
CA LEU A 198 -16.04 0.01 -8.69
C LEU A 198 -15.35 0.67 -7.49
N PHE A 199 -14.58 -0.09 -6.70
CA PHE A 199 -13.91 0.44 -5.50
C PHE A 199 -12.77 1.40 -5.85
N ILE A 200 -12.04 1.20 -6.94
CA ILE A 200 -11.01 2.14 -7.38
C ILE A 200 -11.61 3.50 -7.72
N TYR A 201 -12.74 3.53 -8.43
CA TYR A 201 -13.39 4.79 -8.81
C TYR A 201 -14.15 5.44 -7.66
N LEU A 202 -14.80 4.67 -6.80
CA LEU A 202 -15.66 5.20 -5.74
C LEU A 202 -14.98 5.31 -4.37
N SER A 203 -13.75 4.87 -4.21
CA SER A 203 -13.05 4.88 -2.92
C SER A 203 -12.96 6.30 -2.31
N GLY A 204 -12.73 7.32 -3.14
CA GLY A 204 -12.73 8.72 -2.72
C GLY A 204 -14.09 9.17 -2.21
N GLU A 205 -15.14 8.93 -2.97
CA GLU A 205 -16.53 9.24 -2.59
C GLU A 205 -16.95 8.51 -1.31
N ILE A 206 -16.60 7.22 -1.20
CA ILE A 206 -16.89 6.42 -0.01
C ILE A 206 -16.18 7.01 1.21
N ARG A 207 -14.90 7.38 1.08
CA ARG A 207 -14.16 8.04 2.17
C ARG A 207 -14.84 9.35 2.59
N GLN A 208 -15.15 10.22 1.64
CA GLN A 208 -15.77 11.52 1.92
C GLN A 208 -17.17 11.41 2.52
N THR A 209 -17.88 10.35 2.20
CA THR A 209 -19.20 10.07 2.74
C THR A 209 -19.17 9.80 4.25
N PHE A 210 -18.13 9.08 4.72
CA PHE A 210 -18.01 8.71 6.14
C PHE A 210 -17.15 9.66 6.95
N PHE A 211 -16.19 10.36 6.30
CA PHE A 211 -15.22 11.21 6.99
C PHE A 211 -15.06 12.55 6.26
N PRO A 212 -15.24 13.68 6.96
CA PRO A 212 -14.99 15.00 6.39
C PRO A 212 -13.55 15.15 5.88
N SER A 213 -13.36 16.06 4.93
CA SER A 213 -12.03 16.39 4.42
C SER A 213 -11.17 17.03 5.52
N GLY A 214 -9.87 16.72 5.51
CA GLY A 214 -8.92 17.24 6.48
C GLY A 214 -8.93 16.54 7.84
N VAL A 215 -9.88 15.62 8.09
CA VAL A 215 -9.91 14.84 9.34
C VAL A 215 -8.97 13.65 9.24
N LEU A 216 -8.13 13.49 10.25
CA LEU A 216 -7.29 12.30 10.43
C LEU A 216 -8.17 11.13 10.87
N ILE A 217 -8.24 10.11 10.02
CA ILE A 217 -9.11 8.95 10.24
C ILE A 217 -8.42 7.96 11.17
N ALA A 218 -9.12 7.53 12.21
CA ALA A 218 -8.57 6.53 13.13
C ALA A 218 -8.28 5.20 12.40
N PRO A 219 -7.11 4.57 12.64
CA PRO A 219 -6.65 3.38 11.91
C PRO A 219 -7.66 2.23 11.89
N TYR A 220 -8.43 2.04 12.94
CA TYR A 220 -9.42 0.95 13.00
C TYR A 220 -10.58 1.16 12.03
N TYR A 221 -10.99 2.39 11.73
CA TYR A 221 -11.98 2.66 10.68
C TYR A 221 -11.38 2.41 9.30
N VAL A 222 -10.13 2.85 9.07
CA VAL A 222 -9.43 2.59 7.81
C VAL A 222 -9.29 1.09 7.58
N ILE A 223 -8.85 0.35 8.61
CA ILE A 223 -8.73 -1.12 8.58
C ILE A 223 -10.07 -1.76 8.22
N ALA A 224 -11.16 -1.36 8.88
CA ALA A 224 -12.49 -1.91 8.62
C ALA A 224 -12.97 -1.62 7.20
N MET A 225 -12.87 -0.37 6.74
CA MET A 225 -13.30 0.03 5.39
C MET A 225 -12.49 -0.69 4.31
N VAL A 226 -11.16 -0.70 4.42
CA VAL A 226 -10.29 -1.37 3.46
C VAL A 226 -10.56 -2.87 3.43
N THR A 227 -10.74 -3.50 4.60
CA THR A 227 -11.08 -4.93 4.68
C THR A 227 -12.39 -5.21 3.97
N LEU A 228 -13.44 -4.43 4.22
CA LEU A 228 -14.74 -4.58 3.56
C LEU A 228 -14.63 -4.42 2.04
N MET A 229 -13.90 -3.41 1.57
CA MET A 229 -13.70 -3.19 0.13
C MET A 229 -12.88 -4.31 -0.54
N MET A 230 -11.96 -4.95 0.20
CA MET A 230 -11.14 -6.04 -0.33
C MET A 230 -11.89 -7.38 -0.41
N VAL A 231 -12.88 -7.64 0.47
CA VAL A 231 -13.60 -8.92 0.50
C VAL A 231 -14.13 -9.34 -0.88
N PRO A 232 -14.84 -8.52 -1.66
CA PRO A 232 -15.40 -8.92 -2.95
C PRO A 232 -14.37 -9.26 -4.01
N VAL A 233 -13.12 -8.83 -3.84
CA VAL A 233 -12.04 -9.11 -4.80
C VAL A 233 -11.16 -10.25 -4.30
N ALA A 234 -10.75 -10.25 -3.03
CA ALA A 234 -9.84 -11.23 -2.47
C ALA A 234 -10.51 -12.59 -2.16
N PHE A 235 -11.75 -12.60 -1.67
CA PHE A 235 -12.46 -13.84 -1.36
C PHE A 235 -12.66 -14.74 -2.59
N PRO A 236 -13.11 -14.23 -3.76
CA PRO A 236 -13.24 -15.05 -4.97
C PRO A 236 -11.92 -15.66 -5.43
N THR A 237 -10.78 -15.02 -5.15
CA THR A 237 -9.46 -15.55 -5.54
C THR A 237 -9.23 -16.94 -4.99
N GLY A 238 -9.28 -17.10 -3.67
CA GLY A 238 -9.10 -18.42 -3.05
C GLY A 238 -10.26 -19.38 -3.35
N PHE A 239 -11.47 -18.84 -3.41
CA PHE A 239 -12.67 -19.62 -3.70
C PHE A 239 -12.62 -20.29 -5.08
N ILE A 240 -12.28 -19.53 -6.13
CA ILE A 240 -12.14 -20.03 -7.51
C ILE A 240 -10.99 -21.04 -7.60
N TYR A 241 -9.86 -20.74 -6.92
CA TYR A 241 -8.75 -21.69 -6.83
C TYR A 241 -9.18 -23.06 -6.27
N ALA A 242 -9.95 -23.05 -5.18
CA ALA A 242 -10.47 -24.27 -4.58
C ALA A 242 -11.43 -25.05 -5.50
N LEU A 243 -12.26 -24.34 -6.27
CA LEU A 243 -13.13 -24.96 -7.28
C LEU A 243 -12.34 -25.62 -8.40
N LEU A 244 -11.32 -24.94 -8.93
CA LEU A 244 -10.46 -25.45 -9.99
C LEU A 244 -9.70 -26.71 -9.55
N THR A 245 -9.06 -26.67 -8.39
CA THR A 245 -8.30 -27.81 -7.85
C THR A 245 -9.17 -29.02 -7.52
N LYS A 246 -10.43 -28.79 -7.11
CA LYS A 246 -11.39 -29.85 -6.84
C LYS A 246 -11.93 -30.51 -8.11
N HIS A 247 -12.07 -29.72 -9.19
CA HIS A 247 -12.54 -30.21 -10.48
C HIS A 247 -11.50 -31.14 -11.13
N ILE A 248 -10.22 -30.79 -11.01
CA ILE A 248 -9.11 -31.55 -11.62
C ILE A 248 -8.25 -32.22 -10.56
N LYS A 249 -8.77 -33.26 -9.94
CA LYS A 249 -8.15 -33.94 -8.78
C LYS A 249 -6.68 -34.35 -8.98
N SER A 250 -6.31 -34.81 -10.16
CA SER A 250 -4.96 -35.36 -10.44
C SER A 250 -3.95 -34.32 -10.95
N GLU A 251 -4.39 -33.18 -11.45
CA GLU A 251 -3.53 -32.16 -12.07
C GLU A 251 -3.45 -30.84 -11.26
N TYR A 252 -3.78 -30.85 -9.98
CA TYR A 252 -3.73 -29.65 -9.12
C TYR A 252 -2.33 -28.96 -9.09
N PRO A 253 -1.18 -29.66 -9.23
CA PRO A 253 0.11 -28.98 -9.29
C PRO A 253 0.21 -28.07 -10.53
N TYR A 254 -0.41 -28.47 -11.66
CA TYR A 254 -0.46 -27.60 -12.84
C TYR A 254 -1.37 -26.40 -12.62
N ILE A 255 -2.53 -26.57 -11.96
CA ILE A 255 -3.41 -25.44 -11.64
C ILE A 255 -2.68 -24.41 -10.77
N TYR A 256 -1.97 -24.84 -9.73
CA TYR A 256 -1.14 -23.99 -8.89
C TYR A 256 -0.06 -23.26 -9.70
N SER A 257 0.62 -23.99 -10.60
CA SER A 257 1.66 -23.42 -11.44
C SER A 257 1.12 -22.42 -12.46
N TYR A 258 -0.03 -22.68 -13.08
CA TYR A 258 -0.64 -21.72 -14.03
C TYR A 258 -1.19 -20.48 -13.32
N GLU A 259 -1.76 -20.63 -12.13
CA GLU A 259 -2.16 -19.51 -11.30
C GLU A 259 -0.93 -18.64 -10.94
N ALA A 260 0.14 -19.26 -10.48
CA ALA A 260 1.38 -18.57 -10.15
C ALA A 260 2.05 -17.92 -11.38
N LEU A 261 2.01 -18.55 -12.57
CA LEU A 261 2.46 -17.94 -13.83
C LEU A 261 1.60 -16.74 -14.24
N GLY A 262 0.29 -16.84 -14.07
CA GLY A 262 -0.62 -15.71 -14.29
C GLY A 262 -0.27 -14.53 -13.37
N SER A 263 -0.03 -14.82 -12.11
CA SER A 263 0.40 -13.85 -11.08
C SER A 263 1.74 -13.19 -11.44
N LEU A 264 2.72 -13.99 -11.90
CA LEU A 264 4.01 -13.49 -12.40
C LEU A 264 3.81 -12.51 -13.55
N ILE A 265 3.08 -12.91 -14.59
CA ILE A 265 2.90 -12.08 -15.79
C ILE A 265 2.06 -10.83 -15.46
N GLY A 266 1.00 -10.97 -14.67
CA GLY A 266 0.19 -9.83 -14.22
C GLY A 266 0.99 -8.82 -13.41
N GLY A 267 1.78 -9.29 -12.46
CA GLY A 267 2.63 -8.45 -11.62
C GLY A 267 3.72 -7.74 -12.43
N LEU A 268 4.42 -8.43 -13.34
CA LEU A 268 5.44 -7.83 -14.20
C LEU A 268 4.84 -6.82 -15.18
N LEU A 269 3.78 -7.19 -15.88
CA LEU A 269 3.11 -6.31 -16.84
C LEU A 269 2.61 -5.04 -16.16
N LEU A 270 1.97 -5.17 -15.00
CA LEU A 270 1.50 -4.04 -14.24
C LEU A 270 2.66 -3.15 -13.77
N SER A 271 3.66 -3.72 -13.12
CA SER A 271 4.73 -2.95 -12.45
C SER A 271 5.72 -2.31 -13.41
N LEU A 272 6.07 -3.01 -14.50
CA LEU A 272 7.09 -2.54 -15.43
C LEU A 272 6.53 -1.72 -16.58
N VAL A 273 5.27 -1.96 -16.97
CA VAL A 273 4.68 -1.35 -18.17
C VAL A 273 3.49 -0.47 -17.83
N ILE A 274 2.43 -1.03 -17.24
CA ILE A 274 1.15 -0.33 -17.15
C ILE A 274 1.23 0.89 -16.23
N ILE A 275 1.81 0.76 -15.03
CA ILE A 275 1.94 1.86 -14.05
C ILE A 275 2.78 3.03 -14.59
N ARG A 276 3.71 2.75 -15.53
CA ARG A 276 4.52 3.82 -16.16
C ARG A 276 3.79 4.57 -17.26
N LEU A 277 2.79 3.94 -17.87
CA LEU A 277 2.07 4.48 -19.03
C LEU A 277 0.71 5.06 -18.67
N MET A 278 0.09 4.56 -17.62
CA MET A 278 -1.30 4.87 -17.26
C MET A 278 -1.44 5.09 -15.75
N ASN A 279 -2.40 5.93 -15.36
CA ASN A 279 -2.80 6.05 -13.97
C ASN A 279 -3.61 4.83 -13.49
N THR A 280 -3.80 4.69 -12.19
CA THR A 280 -4.49 3.56 -11.55
C THR A 280 -5.91 3.35 -12.11
N TYR A 281 -6.61 4.42 -12.45
CA TYR A 281 -7.98 4.37 -12.99
C TYR A 281 -8.05 3.72 -14.39
N LEU A 282 -7.14 4.07 -15.28
CA LEU A 282 -7.05 3.45 -16.60
C LEU A 282 -6.40 2.06 -16.55
N ALA A 283 -5.49 1.84 -15.62
CA ALA A 283 -4.81 0.57 -15.44
C ALA A 283 -5.79 -0.56 -15.08
N VAL A 284 -6.76 -0.32 -14.20
CA VAL A 284 -7.76 -1.34 -13.85
C VAL A 284 -8.62 -1.74 -15.05
N ILE A 285 -8.95 -0.79 -15.92
CA ILE A 285 -9.69 -1.07 -17.17
C ILE A 285 -8.83 -1.90 -18.13
N ALA A 286 -7.57 -1.51 -18.32
CA ALA A 286 -6.63 -2.24 -19.19
C ALA A 286 -6.43 -3.70 -18.74
N ILE A 287 -6.25 -3.94 -17.45
CA ILE A 287 -6.15 -5.29 -16.87
C ILE A 287 -7.44 -6.07 -17.08
N SER A 288 -8.61 -5.43 -16.90
CA SER A 288 -9.91 -6.07 -17.11
C SER A 288 -10.17 -6.43 -18.57
N ILE A 289 -9.75 -5.57 -19.51
CA ILE A 289 -9.79 -5.87 -20.94
C ILE A 289 -8.91 -7.08 -21.25
N THR A 290 -7.65 -7.09 -20.78
CA THR A 290 -6.71 -8.18 -21.03
C THR A 290 -7.25 -9.50 -20.50
N ALA A 291 -7.76 -9.53 -19.27
CA ALA A 291 -8.35 -10.73 -18.68
C ALA A 291 -9.58 -11.21 -19.46
N SER A 292 -10.47 -10.29 -19.86
CA SER A 292 -11.66 -10.65 -20.64
C SER A 292 -11.33 -11.18 -22.03
N LEU A 293 -10.29 -10.67 -22.69
CA LEU A 293 -9.80 -11.19 -23.97
C LEU A 293 -9.23 -12.60 -23.81
N VAL A 294 -8.44 -12.86 -22.77
CA VAL A 294 -7.91 -14.19 -22.48
C VAL A 294 -9.04 -15.19 -22.25
N LEU A 295 -10.10 -14.79 -21.53
CA LEU A 295 -11.27 -15.65 -21.29
C LEU A 295 -12.12 -15.89 -22.56
N THR A 296 -12.08 -15.00 -23.55
CA THR A 296 -12.88 -15.15 -24.77
C THR A 296 -12.20 -15.97 -25.85
N TYR A 297 -10.86 -16.02 -25.84
CA TYR A 297 -10.04 -16.65 -26.88
C TYR A 297 -10.40 -18.12 -27.20
N PRO A 298 -10.62 -19.02 -26.20
CA PRO A 298 -10.95 -20.43 -26.50
C PRO A 298 -12.38 -20.66 -26.93
N ILE A 299 -13.27 -19.68 -26.74
CA ILE A 299 -14.70 -19.84 -26.91
C ILE A 299 -15.13 -18.97 -28.09
N ARG A 300 -15.10 -19.50 -29.29
CA ARG A 300 -15.50 -18.82 -30.54
C ARG A 300 -16.97 -18.34 -30.58
N LYS A 301 -17.49 -17.80 -29.46
CA LYS A 301 -18.81 -17.20 -29.37
C LYS A 301 -18.69 -15.68 -29.50
N PRO A 302 -19.11 -15.06 -30.60
CA PRO A 302 -18.94 -13.62 -30.83
C PRO A 302 -19.58 -12.73 -29.74
N ALA A 303 -20.63 -13.22 -29.09
CA ALA A 303 -21.26 -12.52 -27.96
C ALA A 303 -20.32 -12.29 -26.77
N LYS A 304 -19.28 -13.09 -26.56
CA LYS A 304 -18.31 -12.88 -25.48
C LYS A 304 -17.34 -11.72 -25.78
N LEU A 305 -17.15 -11.32 -27.02
CA LEU A 305 -16.37 -10.15 -27.40
C LEU A 305 -17.03 -8.83 -27.00
N LEU A 306 -18.34 -8.86 -26.70
CA LEU A 306 -19.02 -7.66 -26.20
C LEU A 306 -18.43 -7.14 -24.88
N VAL A 307 -17.92 -8.02 -24.01
CA VAL A 307 -17.36 -7.58 -22.71
C VAL A 307 -16.07 -6.78 -22.89
N PRO A 308 -15.01 -7.26 -23.57
CA PRO A 308 -13.82 -6.46 -23.79
C PRO A 308 -14.10 -5.20 -24.62
N LEU A 309 -15.04 -5.23 -25.59
CA LEU A 309 -15.44 -4.06 -26.34
C LEU A 309 -16.16 -3.02 -25.47
N ALA A 310 -17.06 -3.45 -24.57
CA ALA A 310 -17.71 -2.57 -23.63
C ALA A 310 -16.70 -1.93 -22.67
N LEU A 311 -15.75 -2.72 -22.15
CA LEU A 311 -14.65 -2.21 -21.30
C LEU A 311 -13.77 -1.21 -22.05
N LEU A 312 -13.47 -1.46 -23.32
CA LEU A 312 -12.72 -0.53 -24.17
C LEU A 312 -13.49 0.78 -24.36
N ALA A 313 -14.80 0.70 -24.64
CA ALA A 313 -15.64 1.88 -24.74
C ALA A 313 -15.69 2.68 -23.44
N VAL A 314 -15.80 2.00 -22.28
CA VAL A 314 -15.73 2.63 -20.96
C VAL A 314 -14.35 3.29 -20.76
N GLY A 315 -13.26 2.65 -21.15
CA GLY A 315 -11.91 3.21 -21.05
C GLY A 315 -11.71 4.46 -21.91
N LEU A 316 -12.19 4.43 -23.14
CA LEU A 316 -12.17 5.59 -24.04
C LEU A 316 -13.02 6.73 -23.49
N TRP A 317 -14.22 6.44 -23.04
CA TRP A 317 -15.10 7.40 -22.40
C TRP A 317 -14.45 8.01 -21.14
N ALA A 318 -13.88 7.18 -20.26
CA ALA A 318 -13.19 7.64 -19.06
C ALA A 318 -12.03 8.58 -19.37
N LYS A 319 -11.28 8.29 -20.45
CA LYS A 319 -10.19 9.15 -20.90
C LYS A 319 -10.67 10.47 -21.50
N VAL A 320 -11.71 10.44 -22.31
CA VAL A 320 -12.29 11.66 -22.95
C VAL A 320 -12.86 12.61 -21.91
N PHE A 321 -13.54 12.08 -20.90
CA PHE A 321 -14.17 12.89 -19.84
C PHE A 321 -13.24 13.12 -18.61
N ASN A 322 -11.97 12.72 -18.69
CA ASN A 322 -11.00 12.87 -17.59
C ASN A 322 -11.57 12.40 -16.24
N ILE A 323 -12.17 11.22 -16.23
CA ILE A 323 -12.82 10.66 -15.03
C ILE A 323 -11.83 10.48 -13.86
N ASP A 324 -10.56 10.29 -14.14
CA ASP A 324 -9.48 10.27 -13.17
C ASP A 324 -9.37 11.60 -12.39
N ILE A 325 -9.46 12.74 -13.09
CA ILE A 325 -9.49 14.07 -12.45
C ILE A 325 -10.76 14.22 -11.61
N TYR A 326 -11.90 13.78 -12.13
CA TYR A 326 -13.16 13.82 -11.36
C TYR A 326 -13.09 12.96 -10.10
N ALA A 327 -12.64 11.72 -10.21
CA ALA A 327 -12.48 10.81 -9.07
C ALA A 327 -11.47 11.34 -8.03
N GLU A 328 -10.41 12.02 -8.48
CA GLU A 328 -9.42 12.62 -7.60
C GLU A 328 -9.95 13.90 -6.92
N SER A 329 -10.77 14.69 -7.62
CA SER A 329 -11.32 15.92 -7.03
C SER A 329 -12.30 15.64 -5.88
N SER A 330 -12.86 14.43 -5.81
CA SER A 330 -13.65 14.02 -4.65
C SER A 330 -12.80 13.92 -3.37
N LEU A 331 -11.50 13.65 -3.47
CA LEU A 331 -10.58 13.56 -2.33
C LEU A 331 -10.13 14.94 -1.82
N LEU A 332 -10.14 15.96 -2.67
CA LEU A 332 -9.58 17.28 -2.41
C LEU A 332 -10.63 18.39 -2.65
N PRO A 333 -11.75 18.39 -1.89
CA PRO A 333 -12.79 19.38 -2.05
C PRO A 333 -12.26 20.79 -1.79
N GLY A 334 -12.72 21.76 -2.59
CA GLY A 334 -12.27 23.14 -2.53
C GLY A 334 -10.99 23.42 -3.33
N GLN A 335 -10.32 22.40 -3.88
CA GLN A 335 -9.17 22.57 -4.74
C GLN A 335 -9.45 22.06 -6.15
N LYS A 336 -8.96 22.77 -7.16
CA LYS A 336 -9.06 22.34 -8.55
C LYS A 336 -7.95 21.36 -8.87
N VAL A 337 -8.26 20.09 -9.13
CA VAL A 337 -7.26 19.11 -9.59
C VAL A 337 -6.82 19.49 -10.99
N LEU A 338 -5.55 19.82 -11.14
CA LEU A 338 -4.92 20.21 -12.41
C LEU A 338 -4.35 18.99 -13.13
N ARG A 339 -3.81 18.03 -12.36
CA ARG A 339 -3.16 16.87 -12.94
C ARG A 339 -3.09 15.71 -11.95
N VAL A 340 -3.23 14.50 -12.47
CA VAL A 340 -2.99 13.23 -11.78
C VAL A 340 -1.92 12.47 -12.57
N SER A 341 -0.86 12.06 -11.90
CA SER A 341 0.25 11.31 -12.52
C SER A 341 0.69 10.22 -11.58
N ASP A 342 0.60 8.96 -12.02
CA ASP A 342 1.10 7.84 -11.25
C ASP A 342 2.56 7.54 -11.63
N SER A 343 3.33 7.13 -10.64
CA SER A 343 4.73 6.76 -10.79
C SER A 343 5.05 5.48 -10.03
N PRO A 344 6.19 4.85 -10.29
CA PRO A 344 6.69 3.76 -9.45
C PRO A 344 6.95 4.17 -7.98
N TYR A 345 6.99 5.46 -7.67
CA TYR A 345 7.20 6.01 -6.33
C TYR A 345 5.90 6.42 -5.63
N GLY A 346 4.77 6.36 -6.31
CA GLY A 346 3.47 6.72 -5.78
C GLY A 346 2.63 7.53 -6.76
N SER A 347 1.43 7.93 -6.33
CA SER A 347 0.52 8.78 -7.08
C SER A 347 0.78 10.24 -6.76
N ILE A 348 0.96 11.06 -7.78
CA ILE A 348 1.19 12.50 -7.68
C ILE A 348 -0.09 13.19 -8.14
N THR A 349 -0.64 14.04 -7.28
CA THR A 349 -1.77 14.91 -7.61
C THR A 349 -1.33 16.36 -7.47
N VAL A 350 -1.52 17.14 -8.53
CA VAL A 350 -1.25 18.57 -8.54
C VAL A 350 -2.58 19.30 -8.53
N THR A 351 -2.75 20.23 -7.61
CA THR A 351 -3.97 21.03 -7.49
C THR A 351 -3.65 22.52 -7.52
N GLY A 352 -4.64 23.30 -7.92
CA GLY A 352 -4.61 24.76 -7.84
C GLY A 352 -5.68 25.26 -6.88
N SER A 353 -5.32 26.21 -6.04
CA SER A 353 -6.25 26.98 -5.20
C SER A 353 -5.83 28.44 -5.30
N GLU A 354 -6.67 29.27 -5.93
CA GLU A 354 -6.31 30.65 -6.29
C GLU A 354 -5.02 30.70 -7.11
N GLU A 355 -3.97 31.35 -6.62
CA GLU A 355 -2.65 31.39 -7.27
C GLU A 355 -1.68 30.31 -6.75
N GLN A 356 -2.07 29.55 -5.71
CA GLN A 356 -1.23 28.54 -5.11
C GLN A 356 -1.37 27.20 -5.82
N ILE A 357 -0.24 26.56 -6.13
CA ILE A 357 -0.17 25.20 -6.66
C ILE A 357 0.33 24.27 -5.56
N ASN A 358 -0.45 23.22 -5.28
CA ASN A 358 -0.14 22.24 -4.25
C ASN A 358 0.21 20.91 -4.87
N PHE A 359 1.23 20.26 -4.32
CA PHE A 359 1.70 18.94 -4.73
C PHE A 359 1.41 17.92 -3.64
N PHE A 360 0.68 16.88 -4.01
CA PHE A 360 0.34 15.76 -3.14
C PHE A 360 1.03 14.49 -3.64
N VAL A 361 1.58 13.72 -2.73
CA VAL A 361 2.11 12.38 -3.02
C VAL A 361 1.37 11.39 -2.13
N ASN A 362 0.76 10.37 -2.74
CA ASN A 362 -0.08 9.39 -2.06
C ASN A 362 -1.16 10.03 -1.16
N GLY A 363 -1.78 11.11 -1.62
CA GLY A 363 -2.84 11.82 -0.90
C GLY A 363 -2.37 12.73 0.23
N SER A 364 -1.07 12.77 0.56
CA SER A 364 -0.49 13.67 1.54
C SER A 364 0.15 14.86 0.84
N MET A 365 -0.11 16.07 1.34
CA MET A 365 0.51 17.29 0.82
C MET A 365 2.02 17.25 1.08
N LEU A 366 2.82 17.42 0.03
CA LEU A 366 4.26 17.47 0.13
C LEU A 366 4.76 18.90 0.28
N PHE A 367 4.31 19.81 -0.60
CA PHE A 367 4.60 21.24 -0.53
C PHE A 367 3.60 22.06 -1.38
N GLY A 368 3.55 23.37 -1.15
CA GLY A 368 2.81 24.34 -1.94
C GLY A 368 3.74 25.40 -2.53
N SER A 369 3.40 25.96 -3.69
CA SER A 369 4.25 26.92 -4.41
C SER A 369 4.43 28.27 -3.70
N GLN A 370 3.53 28.64 -2.79
CA GLN A 370 3.55 29.95 -2.09
C GLN A 370 3.80 29.81 -0.58
N ASN A 371 4.46 28.74 -0.14
CA ASN A 371 4.86 28.62 1.26
C ASN A 371 6.19 29.36 1.49
N THR A 372 6.11 30.69 1.53
CA THR A 372 7.29 31.55 1.63
C THR A 372 7.99 31.39 2.98
N ILE A 373 7.26 31.27 4.10
CA ILE A 373 7.85 31.07 5.44
C ILE A 373 8.71 29.80 5.42
N TYR A 374 8.15 28.69 4.98
CA TYR A 374 8.87 27.42 4.89
C TYR A 374 10.12 27.52 4.01
N SER A 375 10.01 28.18 2.87
CA SER A 375 11.14 28.30 1.91
C SER A 375 12.25 29.17 2.48
N GLU A 376 11.91 30.33 3.06
CA GLU A 376 12.86 31.25 3.69
C GLU A 376 13.54 30.59 4.89
N GLU A 377 12.79 29.98 5.82
CA GLU A 377 13.36 29.33 7.00
C GLU A 377 14.29 28.17 6.60
N THR A 378 13.84 27.31 5.67
CA THR A 378 14.61 26.15 5.20
C THR A 378 15.98 26.57 4.60
N VAL A 379 16.00 27.67 3.86
CA VAL A 379 17.21 28.14 3.20
C VAL A 379 18.06 29.01 4.12
N HIS A 380 17.48 30.06 4.68
CA HIS A 380 18.27 31.08 5.34
C HIS A 380 18.84 30.63 6.69
N TYR A 381 18.16 29.77 7.46
CA TYR A 381 18.72 29.22 8.70
C TYR A 381 19.98 28.38 8.44
N ALA A 382 20.00 27.63 7.36
CA ALA A 382 21.18 26.85 6.98
C ALA A 382 22.27 27.73 6.38
N MET A 383 21.90 28.63 5.44
CA MET A 383 22.85 29.49 4.74
C MET A 383 23.55 30.49 5.64
N ALA A 384 22.83 31.02 6.64
CA ALA A 384 23.37 31.95 7.61
C ALA A 384 24.49 31.33 8.47
N GLN A 385 24.57 30.01 8.60
CA GLN A 385 25.62 29.37 9.40
C GLN A 385 27.02 29.53 8.85
N ARG A 386 27.19 29.86 7.58
CA ARG A 386 28.52 29.98 6.95
C ARG A 386 28.68 31.31 6.24
N LEU A 387 29.88 31.88 6.35
CA LEU A 387 30.22 33.08 5.62
C LEU A 387 30.51 32.74 4.15
N ASN A 388 29.73 33.32 3.22
CA ASN A 388 29.90 33.11 1.77
C ASN A 388 29.89 31.63 1.31
N PRO A 389 28.86 30.82 1.63
CA PRO A 389 28.77 29.46 1.12
C PRO A 389 28.69 29.49 -0.42
N LYS A 390 29.34 28.53 -1.09
CA LYS A 390 29.50 28.51 -2.55
C LYS A 390 28.77 27.30 -3.19
N LYS A 391 28.76 26.16 -2.52
CA LYS A 391 28.18 24.93 -3.04
C LYS A 391 27.11 24.42 -2.10
N VAL A 392 25.91 24.25 -2.62
CA VAL A 392 24.73 23.78 -1.86
C VAL A 392 24.20 22.49 -2.47
N LEU A 393 23.88 21.54 -1.62
CA LEU A 393 23.18 20.30 -1.98
C LEU A 393 21.78 20.34 -1.38
N ILE A 394 20.77 20.03 -2.19
CA ILE A 394 19.38 19.91 -1.74
C ILE A 394 18.90 18.50 -2.07
N LEU A 395 18.31 17.83 -1.09
CA LEU A 395 17.89 16.44 -1.21
C LEU A 395 16.37 16.33 -1.10
N SER A 396 15.69 16.18 -2.26
CA SER A 396 14.25 15.93 -2.44
C SER A 396 13.33 17.06 -1.92
N GLY A 397 12.03 16.78 -1.75
CA GLY A 397 11.05 17.63 -1.07
C GLY A 397 10.44 18.77 -1.87
N GLY A 398 10.70 18.84 -3.17
CA GLY A 398 10.23 19.91 -4.05
C GLY A 398 11.24 21.05 -4.20
N CYS A 399 11.30 21.59 -5.41
CA CYS A 399 12.27 22.64 -5.74
C CYS A 399 11.66 24.04 -5.77
N ILE A 400 10.35 24.18 -5.89
CA ILE A 400 9.66 25.48 -5.99
C ILE A 400 9.78 26.23 -4.64
N GLY A 401 10.12 27.48 -4.68
CA GLY A 401 10.35 28.33 -3.52
C GLY A 401 11.78 28.19 -2.94
N ILE A 402 12.23 26.97 -2.63
CA ILE A 402 13.57 26.73 -2.06
C ILE A 402 14.68 27.17 -3.04
N LEU A 403 14.59 26.79 -4.30
CA LEU A 403 15.57 27.22 -5.30
C LEU A 403 15.49 28.73 -5.56
N ASP A 404 14.31 29.33 -5.45
CA ASP A 404 14.13 30.77 -5.60
C ASP A 404 14.88 31.54 -4.50
N GLU A 405 14.78 31.08 -3.25
CA GLU A 405 15.49 31.65 -2.11
C GLU A 405 17.03 31.55 -2.29
N LEU A 406 17.51 30.46 -2.87
CA LEU A 406 18.94 30.31 -3.14
C LEU A 406 19.47 31.23 -4.24
N THR A 407 18.60 31.80 -5.09
CA THR A 407 19.04 32.79 -6.07
C THR A 407 19.56 34.08 -5.45
N LYS A 408 19.12 34.40 -4.21
CA LYS A 408 19.55 35.56 -3.43
C LYS A 408 21.04 35.49 -3.02
N TYR A 409 21.67 34.30 -3.15
CA TYR A 409 23.05 34.07 -2.77
C TYR A 409 24.03 33.98 -3.96
N ASN A 410 25.27 34.41 -3.73
CA ASN A 410 26.33 34.30 -4.74
C ASN A 410 26.95 32.88 -4.73
N LEU A 411 26.15 31.88 -5.20
CA LEU A 411 26.54 30.48 -5.28
C LEU A 411 27.26 30.17 -6.59
N THR A 412 28.20 29.21 -6.54
CA THR A 412 28.86 28.67 -7.71
C THR A 412 28.17 27.43 -8.24
N LYS A 413 27.56 26.63 -7.35
CA LYS A 413 26.88 25.39 -7.72
C LYS A 413 25.76 25.08 -6.73
N VAL A 414 24.63 24.66 -7.26
CA VAL A 414 23.52 24.08 -6.51
C VAL A 414 23.13 22.77 -7.18
N ASP A 415 23.21 21.67 -6.45
CA ASP A 415 22.74 20.37 -6.91
C ASP A 415 21.43 20.02 -6.17
N TYR A 416 20.33 19.94 -6.90
CA TYR A 416 19.04 19.45 -6.41
C TYR A 416 18.82 18.02 -6.88
N VAL A 417 18.71 17.08 -5.95
CA VAL A 417 18.57 15.64 -6.25
C VAL A 417 17.18 15.15 -5.85
N GLU A 418 16.40 14.70 -6.84
CA GLU A 418 15.05 14.18 -6.64
C GLU A 418 14.99 12.71 -7.10
N PRO A 419 14.69 11.77 -6.18
CA PRO A 419 14.55 10.35 -6.52
C PRO A 419 13.38 10.05 -7.47
N ASN A 420 12.31 10.84 -7.40
CA ASN A 420 11.13 10.64 -8.22
C ASN A 420 11.13 11.50 -9.49
N PRO A 421 11.46 10.92 -10.66
CA PRO A 421 11.52 11.67 -11.92
C PRO A 421 10.17 12.25 -12.35
N HIS A 422 9.06 11.64 -11.95
CA HIS A 422 7.74 12.15 -12.26
C HIS A 422 7.41 13.39 -11.41
N LEU A 423 7.75 13.36 -10.12
CA LEU A 423 7.60 14.54 -9.25
C LEU A 423 8.46 15.68 -9.76
N LEU A 424 9.71 15.41 -10.12
CA LEU A 424 10.61 16.40 -10.71
C LEU A 424 10.01 17.01 -11.98
N LYS A 425 9.49 16.18 -12.88
CA LYS A 425 8.86 16.64 -14.12
C LYS A 425 7.64 17.54 -13.86
N GLU A 426 6.79 17.19 -12.90
CA GLU A 426 5.64 18.04 -12.56
C GLU A 426 6.08 19.33 -11.85
N ASN A 427 7.11 19.28 -10.99
CA ASN A 427 7.71 20.47 -10.39
C ASN A 427 8.23 21.45 -11.46
N LEU A 428 9.03 20.98 -12.40
CA LEU A 428 9.57 21.81 -13.49
C LEU A 428 8.46 22.33 -14.43
N ARG A 429 7.38 21.60 -14.60
CA ARG A 429 6.24 22.03 -15.42
C ARG A 429 5.48 23.20 -14.82
N PHE A 430 5.34 23.24 -13.49
CA PHE A 430 4.60 24.25 -12.76
C PHE A 430 5.50 25.33 -12.16
N SER A 431 6.83 25.16 -12.20
CA SER A 431 7.77 26.24 -11.94
C SER A 431 7.79 27.14 -13.17
N HIS A 432 7.31 28.37 -13.00
CA HIS A 432 7.30 29.35 -14.07
C HIS A 432 8.69 29.95 -14.36
N GLN A 433 9.73 29.51 -13.66
CA GLN A 433 11.07 30.08 -13.71
C GLN A 433 12.05 29.14 -14.42
N GLN A 434 12.92 29.73 -15.23
CA GLN A 434 14.13 29.08 -15.72
C GLN A 434 15.21 29.20 -14.66
N PHE A 435 15.62 28.09 -14.09
CA PHE A 435 16.69 28.09 -13.11
C PHE A 435 18.04 28.51 -13.75
N PRO A 436 18.87 29.32 -13.04
CA PRO A 436 20.21 29.67 -13.52
C PRO A 436 21.06 28.45 -13.87
N LYS A 437 21.96 28.54 -14.83
CA LYS A 437 22.86 27.44 -15.25
C LYS A 437 23.68 26.82 -14.13
N LYS A 438 23.86 27.52 -13.01
CA LYS A 438 24.55 27.02 -11.81
C LYS A 438 23.73 26.03 -11.00
N PHE A 439 22.41 25.86 -11.31
CA PHE A 439 21.50 24.96 -10.64
C PHE A 439 21.34 23.69 -11.45
N ASN A 440 21.86 22.58 -10.93
CA ASN A 440 21.75 21.27 -11.55
C ASN A 440 20.57 20.53 -10.91
N VAL A 441 19.61 20.18 -11.73
CA VAL A 441 18.44 19.40 -11.31
C VAL A 441 18.66 17.95 -11.74
N ILE A 442 18.81 17.06 -10.77
CA ILE A 442 19.28 15.69 -10.96
C ILE A 442 18.19 14.71 -10.55
N SER A 443 17.85 13.80 -11.45
CA SER A 443 16.95 12.70 -11.15
C SER A 443 17.76 11.43 -10.90
N ASP A 444 18.06 11.15 -9.64
CA ASP A 444 18.74 9.91 -9.21
C ASP A 444 18.35 9.60 -7.75
N ASP A 445 18.54 8.36 -7.33
CA ASP A 445 18.49 8.02 -5.91
C ASP A 445 19.59 8.78 -5.16
N ILE A 446 19.24 9.38 -4.02
CA ILE A 446 20.14 10.24 -3.25
C ILE A 446 21.43 9.50 -2.85
N ARG A 447 21.32 8.25 -2.37
CA ARG A 447 22.50 7.45 -1.98
C ARG A 447 23.33 7.05 -3.18
N ASN A 448 22.68 6.82 -4.32
CA ASN A 448 23.36 6.51 -5.58
C ASN A 448 24.10 7.73 -6.14
N PHE A 449 23.46 8.90 -6.09
CA PHE A 449 24.11 10.16 -6.45
C PHE A 449 25.36 10.43 -5.60
N LEU A 450 25.26 10.30 -4.27
CA LEU A 450 26.40 10.50 -3.38
C LEU A 450 27.55 9.51 -3.65
N ARG A 451 27.24 8.25 -4.04
CA ARG A 451 28.28 7.27 -4.40
C ARG A 451 29.03 7.61 -5.68
N LYS A 452 28.39 8.35 -6.61
CA LYS A 452 28.99 8.73 -7.90
C LYS A 452 29.63 10.10 -7.88
N SER A 453 29.31 10.93 -6.88
CA SER A 453 29.77 12.31 -6.78
C SER A 453 31.03 12.39 -5.93
N ASP A 454 32.04 13.18 -6.38
CA ASP A 454 33.20 13.54 -5.57
C ASP A 454 33.11 14.97 -5.03
N GLU A 455 31.96 15.63 -5.23
CA GLU A 455 31.73 17.00 -4.82
C GLU A 455 31.63 17.13 -3.28
N ARG A 456 32.12 18.28 -2.78
CA ARG A 456 32.00 18.68 -1.38
C ARG A 456 31.24 19.98 -1.25
N TYR A 457 30.20 19.98 -0.43
CA TYR A 457 29.27 21.08 -0.26
C TYR A 457 29.56 21.87 1.03
N ASP A 458 29.23 23.15 1.01
CA ASP A 458 29.24 24.00 2.20
C ASP A 458 27.98 23.73 3.05
N ILE A 459 26.85 23.55 2.38
CA ILE A 459 25.53 23.32 2.99
C ILE A 459 24.86 22.14 2.30
N ALA A 460 24.24 21.26 3.09
CA ALA A 460 23.32 20.24 2.62
C ALA A 460 21.96 20.43 3.29
N ILE A 461 20.93 20.68 2.51
CA ILE A 461 19.54 20.85 2.97
C ILE A 461 18.76 19.59 2.63
N ILE A 462 18.16 18.95 3.63
CA ILE A 462 17.45 17.69 3.49
C ILE A 462 15.99 17.95 3.75
N THR A 463 15.20 17.95 2.68
CA THR A 463 13.75 18.21 2.70
C THR A 463 12.95 16.95 2.39
N THR A 464 13.57 15.77 2.58
CA THR A 464 12.86 14.48 2.47
C THR A 464 11.75 14.41 3.54
N PRO A 465 10.62 13.74 3.23
CA PRO A 465 9.58 13.52 4.24
C PRO A 465 10.10 12.84 5.50
N GLU A 466 9.42 13.07 6.62
CA GLU A 466 9.76 12.45 7.90
C GLU A 466 9.76 10.90 7.84
N PRO A 467 10.57 10.23 8.69
CA PRO A 467 10.80 8.79 8.61
C PRO A 467 9.60 7.99 9.16
N THR A 468 8.49 8.03 8.43
CA THR A 468 7.27 7.24 8.72
C THR A 468 7.25 5.90 8.00
N SER A 469 8.18 5.69 7.06
CA SER A 469 8.37 4.45 6.32
C SER A 469 9.86 4.10 6.22
N LEU A 470 10.19 2.85 5.90
CA LEU A 470 11.58 2.43 5.69
C LEU A 470 12.25 3.16 4.52
N GLU A 471 11.47 3.49 3.48
CA GLU A 471 11.94 4.26 2.34
C GLU A 471 12.41 5.66 2.74
N GLN A 472 11.63 6.35 3.55
CA GLN A 472 11.97 7.68 4.06
C GLN A 472 13.07 7.60 5.12
N ASN A 473 12.99 6.60 6.01
CA ASN A 473 13.93 6.40 7.11
C ASN A 473 15.39 6.25 6.65
N ARG A 474 15.62 5.74 5.45
CA ARG A 474 16.97 5.54 4.91
C ARG A 474 17.79 6.83 4.79
N TYR A 475 17.16 7.98 4.84
CA TYR A 475 17.80 9.30 4.83
C TYR A 475 18.02 9.89 6.23
N TYR A 476 17.62 9.16 7.28
CA TYR A 476 17.71 9.55 8.69
C TYR A 476 18.58 8.59 9.51
N THR A 477 19.32 7.70 8.85
CA THR A 477 20.15 6.68 9.49
C THR A 477 21.58 7.13 9.65
N LEU A 478 22.28 6.60 10.67
CA LEU A 478 23.69 6.86 10.88
C LEU A 478 24.52 6.49 9.65
N ASP A 479 24.18 5.37 9.00
CA ASP A 479 24.85 4.91 7.77
C ASP A 479 24.78 5.93 6.64
N PHE A 480 23.64 6.57 6.47
CA PHE A 480 23.47 7.64 5.48
C PHE A 480 24.22 8.91 5.86
N LEU A 481 24.12 9.31 7.13
CA LEU A 481 24.77 10.54 7.62
C LEU A 481 26.29 10.47 7.56
N GLU A 482 26.87 9.33 7.90
CA GLU A 482 28.33 9.10 7.76
C GLU A 482 28.75 9.16 6.28
N HIS A 483 27.91 8.72 5.36
CA HIS A 483 28.18 8.82 3.94
C HIS A 483 28.04 10.26 3.45
N LEU A 484 26.97 10.97 3.81
CA LEU A 484 26.75 12.38 3.48
C LEU A 484 27.88 13.27 4.00
N LYS A 485 28.38 13.00 5.21
CA LYS A 485 29.49 13.74 5.83
C LYS A 485 30.72 13.78 4.94
N LYS A 486 31.03 12.72 4.18
CA LYS A 486 32.18 12.67 3.25
C LYS A 486 32.06 13.66 2.10
N HIS A 487 30.82 14.07 1.76
CA HIS A 487 30.48 15.03 0.73
C HIS A 487 30.31 16.46 1.27
N LEU A 488 30.66 16.69 2.53
CA LEU A 488 30.71 18.02 3.12
C LEU A 488 32.14 18.49 3.26
N LYS A 489 32.32 19.80 3.23
CA LYS A 489 33.59 20.43 3.67
C LYS A 489 33.73 20.26 5.19
N SER A 490 34.92 20.46 5.73
CA SER A 490 35.22 20.34 7.17
C SER A 490 34.29 21.22 8.03
N SER A 491 33.93 22.40 7.51
CA SER A 491 32.96 23.30 8.17
C SER A 491 31.54 23.14 7.63
N GLY A 492 31.21 22.10 6.81
CA GLY A 492 29.92 21.96 6.18
C GLY A 492 28.78 21.82 7.21
N VAL A 493 27.59 22.25 6.82
CA VAL A 493 26.38 22.17 7.66
C VAL A 493 25.32 21.33 6.96
N VAL A 494 24.69 20.45 7.72
CA VAL A 494 23.49 19.74 7.32
C VAL A 494 22.28 20.37 8.00
N CYS A 495 21.20 20.58 7.26
CA CYS A 495 19.93 21.06 7.77
C CYS A 495 18.82 20.06 7.44
N TYR A 496 18.15 19.55 8.46
CA TYR A 496 16.89 18.81 8.34
C TYR A 496 15.75 19.69 8.80
N ASN A 497 14.57 19.52 8.21
CA ASN A 497 13.34 20.12 8.74
C ASN A 497 12.37 19.02 9.19
N LEU A 498 11.90 19.09 10.41
CA LEU A 498 10.92 18.17 11.00
C LEU A 498 9.69 18.94 11.49
N SER A 499 8.56 18.26 11.55
CA SER A 499 7.38 18.82 12.22
C SER A 499 7.70 19.10 13.68
N GLY A 500 7.42 20.30 14.13
CA GLY A 500 7.77 20.75 15.47
C GLY A 500 7.21 19.86 16.57
N ILE A 501 8.00 19.71 17.63
CA ILE A 501 7.55 19.05 18.86
C ILE A 501 6.85 20.09 19.73
N GLY A 502 5.53 19.96 19.89
CA GLY A 502 4.75 20.77 20.82
C GLY A 502 4.95 20.34 22.27
N ASN A 503 4.47 21.18 23.21
CA ASN A 503 4.57 20.92 24.65
C ASN A 503 3.83 19.65 25.12
N TYR A 504 2.86 19.15 24.32
CA TYR A 504 2.04 17.96 24.60
C TYR A 504 2.25 16.90 23.51
N THR A 505 3.47 16.49 23.33
CA THR A 505 3.81 15.45 22.35
C THR A 505 3.83 14.08 23.01
N SER A 506 3.31 13.05 22.33
CA SER A 506 3.30 11.67 22.84
C SER A 506 4.74 11.13 22.99
N GLU A 507 4.96 10.29 24.00
CA GLU A 507 6.26 9.67 24.26
C GLU A 507 6.88 8.99 23.02
N PRO A 508 6.15 8.19 22.20
CA PRO A 508 6.73 7.62 20.98
C PRO A 508 7.19 8.68 19.97
N LYS A 509 6.45 9.80 19.81
CA LYS A 509 6.87 10.87 18.91
C LYS A 509 8.13 11.56 19.43
N GLN A 510 8.23 11.76 20.75
CA GLN A 510 9.46 12.27 21.40
C GLN A 510 10.63 11.32 21.16
N ASN A 511 10.43 10.00 21.32
CA ASN A 511 11.45 8.98 21.10
C ASN A 511 11.92 8.93 19.64
N ALA A 512 11.01 9.10 18.66
CA ALA A 512 11.38 9.18 17.25
C ALA A 512 12.28 10.40 17.00
N TYR A 513 11.88 11.55 17.50
CA TYR A 513 12.63 12.81 17.35
C TYR A 513 13.99 12.72 18.04
N SER A 514 14.04 12.27 19.30
CA SER A 514 15.27 12.07 20.06
C SER A 514 16.24 11.12 19.36
N SER A 515 15.74 10.07 18.72
CA SER A 515 16.56 9.15 17.95
C SER A 515 17.19 9.84 16.72
N ILE A 516 16.48 10.74 16.04
CA ILE A 516 17.02 11.51 14.92
C ILE A 516 18.13 12.46 15.43
N VAL A 517 17.86 13.22 16.49
CA VAL A 517 18.84 14.14 17.09
C VAL A 517 20.10 13.41 17.54
N ALA A 518 19.95 12.29 18.26
CA ALA A 518 21.07 11.48 18.72
C ALA A 518 21.89 10.88 17.55
N THR A 519 21.20 10.48 16.47
CA THR A 519 21.85 9.96 15.28
C THR A 519 22.65 11.05 14.56
N LEU A 520 22.11 12.26 14.46
CA LEU A 520 22.82 13.44 13.93
C LEU A 520 24.04 13.80 14.79
N ALA A 521 23.86 13.84 16.12
CA ALA A 521 24.95 14.16 17.04
C ALA A 521 26.08 13.11 16.99
N LYS A 522 25.72 11.83 16.81
CA LYS A 522 26.72 10.76 16.63
C LYS A 522 27.52 10.93 15.34
N ALA A 523 26.87 11.41 14.26
CA ALA A 523 27.52 11.59 12.97
C ALA A 523 28.37 12.87 12.92
N PHE A 524 27.89 14.01 13.47
CA PHE A 524 28.47 15.34 13.29
C PHE A 524 29.04 16.00 14.56
N GLY A 525 28.90 15.41 15.71
CA GLY A 525 29.42 15.96 16.96
C GLY A 525 28.62 17.12 17.56
N LYS A 526 28.12 18.08 16.75
CA LYS A 526 27.26 19.20 17.20
C LYS A 526 25.93 19.20 16.47
N VAL A 527 24.88 19.37 17.22
CA VAL A 527 23.51 19.51 16.71
C VAL A 527 22.79 20.59 17.47
N GLU A 528 22.21 21.54 16.76
CA GLU A 528 21.39 22.61 17.32
C GLU A 528 20.03 22.62 16.61
N VAL A 529 19.00 23.07 17.33
CA VAL A 529 17.64 23.12 16.80
C VAL A 529 17.16 24.57 16.79
N ILE A 530 16.75 25.04 15.61
CA ILE A 530 16.13 26.34 15.44
C ILE A 530 14.64 26.11 15.17
N THR A 531 13.80 26.60 16.08
CA THR A 531 12.35 26.47 15.95
C THR A 531 11.77 27.65 15.18
N GLY A 532 11.03 27.33 14.11
CA GLY A 532 10.25 28.27 13.30
C GLY A 532 8.87 27.68 13.00
N GLU A 533 8.41 27.76 11.75
CA GLU A 533 7.21 27.01 11.31
C GLU A 533 7.40 25.51 11.53
N ARG A 534 8.64 25.05 11.39
CA ARG A 534 9.10 23.69 11.68
C ARG A 534 10.29 23.74 12.63
N ASP A 535 10.77 22.57 13.07
CA ASP A 535 12.03 22.45 13.77
C ASP A 535 13.15 22.17 12.75
N TYR A 536 14.11 23.08 12.66
CA TYR A 536 15.27 23.00 11.78
C TYR A 536 16.47 22.48 12.58
N LEU A 537 16.84 21.22 12.31
CA LEU A 537 17.96 20.55 12.95
C LEU A 537 19.22 20.84 12.14
N LEU A 538 20.12 21.62 12.70
CA LEU A 538 21.41 21.94 12.12
C LEU A 538 22.48 21.03 12.73
N ALA A 539 23.27 20.36 11.89
CA ALA A 539 24.34 19.49 12.34
C ALA A 539 25.67 19.83 11.63
N SER A 540 26.78 19.85 12.36
CA SER A 540 28.11 20.15 11.84
C SER A 540 29.21 19.67 12.81
N ASP A 541 30.43 19.50 12.32
CA ASP A 541 31.62 19.33 13.18
C ASP A 541 32.18 20.70 13.65
N SER A 542 31.75 21.78 13.02
CA SER A 542 32.09 23.16 13.37
C SER A 542 31.00 23.81 14.20
N THR A 543 31.27 25.04 14.69
CA THR A 543 30.33 25.81 15.50
C THR A 543 29.05 26.12 14.71
N ILE A 544 27.90 25.95 15.36
CA ILE A 544 26.58 26.34 14.89
C ILE A 544 26.09 27.46 15.82
N ARG A 545 25.50 28.49 15.27
CA ARG A 545 24.92 29.60 16.01
C ARG A 545 23.40 29.53 15.98
N ILE A 546 22.76 29.75 17.13
CA ILE A 546 21.29 29.74 17.28
C ILE A 546 20.70 31.13 17.41
N ASP A 547 21.52 32.14 17.65
CA ASP A 547 21.17 33.56 17.70
C ASP A 547 20.92 34.11 16.28
N MET A 548 19.81 33.69 15.72
CA MET A 548 19.51 33.88 14.28
C MET A 548 19.26 35.32 13.92
N ALA A 549 18.58 36.10 14.78
CA ALA A 549 18.33 37.53 14.52
C ALA A 549 19.65 38.29 14.43
N SER A 550 20.57 38.02 15.37
CA SER A 550 21.92 38.62 15.39
C SER A 550 22.73 38.17 14.16
N LEU A 551 22.67 36.88 13.81
CA LEU A 551 23.43 36.30 12.71
C LEU A 551 22.97 36.82 11.33
N LEU A 552 21.66 37.00 11.15
CA LEU A 552 21.09 37.57 9.93
C LEU A 552 21.49 39.04 9.77
N ALA A 553 21.44 39.80 10.86
CA ALA A 553 21.87 41.21 10.86
C ALA A 553 23.38 41.35 10.52
N GLU A 554 24.25 40.55 11.16
CA GLU A 554 25.70 40.57 10.89
C GLU A 554 26.04 40.26 9.42
N ARG A 555 25.22 39.46 8.78
CA ARG A 555 25.48 38.97 7.42
C ARG A 555 24.69 39.69 6.34
N ASN A 556 23.90 40.69 6.70
CA ASN A 556 22.99 41.40 5.81
C ASN A 556 22.06 40.43 5.03
N ILE A 557 21.60 39.37 5.70
CA ILE A 557 20.62 38.42 5.16
C ILE A 557 19.26 38.89 5.68
N GLY A 558 18.30 39.02 4.79
CA GLY A 558 16.92 39.33 5.19
C GLY A 558 16.35 40.59 4.57
N GLU A 559 17.13 41.47 3.98
CA GLU A 559 16.60 42.69 3.32
C GLU A 559 15.59 42.39 2.21
N GLN A 560 15.76 41.26 1.51
CA GLN A 560 14.87 40.80 0.45
C GLN A 560 13.86 39.74 0.92
N ASN A 561 13.85 39.40 2.22
CA ASN A 561 12.97 38.38 2.77
C ASN A 561 11.70 39.01 3.34
N LEU A 562 10.63 38.22 3.34
CA LEU A 562 9.35 38.65 3.94
C LEU A 562 9.28 38.32 5.43
N TYR A 563 9.78 37.14 5.81
CA TYR A 563 9.63 36.58 7.15
C TYR A 563 10.96 36.33 7.89
N VAL A 564 11.98 35.80 7.20
CA VAL A 564 13.28 35.53 7.85
C VAL A 564 14.13 36.81 7.87
N ARG A 565 13.81 37.68 8.83
CA ARG A 565 14.42 38.95 9.06
C ARG A 565 14.78 39.11 10.54
N SER A 566 15.84 39.84 10.84
CA SER A 566 16.31 40.06 12.21
C SER A 566 15.28 40.71 13.14
N ASP A 567 14.35 41.49 12.58
CA ASP A 567 13.29 42.17 13.30
C ASP A 567 12.07 41.29 13.64
N TYR A 568 11.94 40.12 12.99
CA TYR A 568 10.83 39.18 13.26
C TYR A 568 11.25 37.97 14.10
N ILE A 569 12.56 37.67 14.18
CA ILE A 569 13.07 36.46 14.84
C ILE A 569 13.38 36.80 16.30
N ASN A 570 12.93 35.93 17.21
CA ASN A 570 13.18 36.05 18.64
C ASN A 570 14.24 35.04 19.08
N ASP A 571 15.48 35.50 19.26
CA ASP A 571 16.62 34.65 19.65
C ASP A 571 16.43 34.05 21.07
N ASP A 572 15.76 34.74 21.99
CA ASP A 572 15.47 34.20 23.34
C ASP A 572 14.52 33.00 23.28
N TYR A 573 13.50 33.07 22.41
CA TYR A 573 12.59 31.95 22.20
C TYR A 573 13.31 30.75 21.57
N ILE A 574 14.15 31.00 20.58
CA ILE A 574 14.96 29.95 19.96
C ILE A 574 15.89 29.30 20.99
N ALA A 575 16.57 30.09 21.82
CA ALA A 575 17.45 29.61 22.87
C ALA A 575 16.74 28.74 23.91
N GLN A 576 15.56 29.19 24.39
CA GLN A 576 14.73 28.41 25.30
C GLN A 576 14.30 27.07 24.70
N ARG A 577 13.88 27.08 23.45
CA ARG A 577 13.48 25.85 22.74
C ARG A 577 14.68 24.92 22.52
N ASN A 578 15.81 25.45 22.12
CA ASN A 578 17.04 24.69 21.94
C ASN A 578 17.53 24.06 23.27
N GLN A 579 17.45 24.80 24.38
CA GLN A 579 17.76 24.25 25.70
C GLN A 579 16.83 23.08 26.06
N PHE A 580 15.52 23.21 25.82
CA PHE A 580 14.56 22.13 26.03
C PHE A 580 14.96 20.85 25.25
N PHE A 581 15.41 20.99 23.99
CA PHE A 581 15.87 19.87 23.20
C PHE A 581 17.11 19.20 23.81
N HIS A 582 18.09 19.97 24.27
CA HIS A 582 19.30 19.43 24.89
C HIS A 582 19.02 18.72 26.23
N GLU A 583 18.14 19.26 27.04
CA GLU A 583 17.84 18.72 28.38
C GLU A 583 16.94 17.48 28.33
N GLN A 584 15.94 17.47 27.47
CA GLN A 584 14.91 16.42 27.48
C GLN A 584 15.05 15.37 26.36
N LEU A 585 15.63 15.70 25.23
CA LEU A 585 15.62 14.82 24.07
C LEU A 585 16.98 14.20 23.74
N TYR A 586 18.08 14.82 24.19
CA TYR A 586 19.43 14.37 23.81
C TYR A 586 19.89 13.11 24.55
N LEU A 587 19.34 12.81 25.74
CA LEU A 587 19.98 11.93 26.73
C LEU A 587 19.65 10.44 26.69
N ALA A 588 18.70 9.95 25.88
CA ALA A 588 18.17 8.60 26.14
C ALA A 588 17.91 7.72 24.90
N SER A 589 18.40 8.02 23.71
CA SER A 589 17.84 7.38 22.54
C SER A 589 18.76 6.37 21.85
N LYS A 590 18.13 5.34 21.32
CA LYS A 590 18.75 4.41 20.38
C LYS A 590 19.04 5.13 19.06
N PHE A 591 20.24 4.90 18.50
CA PHE A 591 20.58 5.40 17.18
C PHE A 591 19.75 4.73 16.10
N ASN A 592 19.34 5.51 15.13
CA ASN A 592 18.65 5.02 13.96
C ASN A 592 19.68 4.54 12.94
N THR A 593 19.62 3.28 12.54
CA THR A 593 20.53 2.67 11.56
C THR A 593 19.76 1.96 10.46
N ASP A 594 20.42 1.68 9.34
CA ASP A 594 19.81 0.91 8.25
C ASP A 594 19.36 -0.48 8.73
N ASN A 595 20.19 -1.14 9.57
CA ASN A 595 19.87 -2.45 10.12
C ASN A 595 18.75 -2.40 11.17
N HIS A 596 18.66 -1.33 11.95
CA HIS A 596 17.68 -1.17 13.01
C HIS A 596 16.93 0.16 12.86
N PRO A 597 15.84 0.18 12.11
CA PRO A 597 15.08 1.40 11.78
C PRO A 597 14.16 1.80 12.95
N TRP A 598 14.76 2.19 14.07
CA TRP A 598 14.07 2.48 15.32
C TRP A 598 13.05 3.62 15.19
N THR A 599 13.37 4.66 14.40
CA THR A 599 12.48 5.80 14.20
C THR A 599 11.17 5.41 13.50
N VAL A 600 11.18 4.42 12.61
CA VAL A 600 9.94 3.96 11.95
C VAL A 600 8.98 3.34 12.96
N LEU A 601 9.50 2.53 13.89
CA LEU A 601 8.69 1.94 14.97
C LEU A 601 8.07 3.05 15.83
N GLN A 602 8.88 4.01 16.26
CA GLN A 602 8.44 5.09 17.14
C GLN A 602 7.44 6.02 16.42
N SER A 603 7.68 6.34 15.15
CA SER A 603 6.74 7.13 14.33
C SER A 603 5.40 6.41 14.16
N THR A 604 5.43 5.10 13.93
CA THR A 604 4.21 4.28 13.85
C THR A 604 3.45 4.27 15.18
N LEU A 605 4.15 4.03 16.29
CA LEU A 605 3.54 4.09 17.63
C LEU A 605 3.01 5.49 17.97
N GLY A 606 3.74 6.54 17.54
CA GLY A 606 3.32 7.94 17.69
C GLY A 606 2.02 8.22 16.94
N TYR A 607 1.92 7.77 15.69
CA TYR A 607 0.68 7.85 14.92
C TYR A 607 -0.48 7.14 15.64
N LEU A 608 -0.24 5.92 16.13
CA LEU A 608 -1.26 5.14 16.81
C LEU A 608 -1.68 5.77 18.16
N SER A 609 -0.76 6.42 18.88
CA SER A 609 -1.01 7.07 20.16
C SER A 609 -1.95 8.27 20.07
N MET A 610 -2.07 8.90 18.89
CA MET A 610 -3.01 10.02 18.67
C MET A 610 -4.47 9.61 18.85
N PHE A 611 -4.79 8.33 18.76
CA PHE A 611 -6.16 7.82 18.87
C PHE A 611 -6.51 7.26 20.26
N GLY A 612 -5.66 7.51 21.26
CA GLY A 612 -5.89 7.15 22.64
C GLY A 612 -5.85 5.64 22.93
N ARG A 613 -6.28 5.24 24.13
CA ARG A 613 -6.26 3.83 24.58
C ARG A 613 -7.20 2.92 23.79
N GLY A 614 -8.24 3.47 23.18
CA GLY A 614 -9.22 2.70 22.38
C GLY A 614 -8.63 2.00 21.14
N PHE A 615 -7.43 2.39 20.71
CA PHE A 615 -6.76 1.77 19.59
C PHE A 615 -6.28 0.33 19.87
N TRP A 616 -5.87 0.02 21.09
CA TRP A 616 -5.30 -1.30 21.43
C TRP A 616 -6.30 -2.45 21.25
N LEU A 617 -7.57 -2.20 21.49
CA LEU A 617 -8.62 -3.22 21.32
C LEU A 617 -8.78 -3.66 19.86
N PRO A 618 -8.98 -2.76 18.87
CA PRO A 618 -9.01 -3.14 17.45
C PRO A 618 -7.72 -3.78 16.96
N LEU A 619 -6.55 -3.32 17.43
CA LEU A 619 -5.27 -3.91 17.06
C LEU A 619 -5.15 -5.35 17.58
N THR A 620 -5.48 -5.59 18.86
CA THR A 620 -5.46 -6.94 19.44
C THR A 620 -6.46 -7.86 18.78
N LEU A 621 -7.67 -7.37 18.46
CA LEU A 621 -8.65 -8.12 17.69
C LEU A 621 -8.15 -8.44 16.27
N GLY A 622 -7.51 -7.49 15.60
CA GLY A 622 -6.90 -7.71 14.28
C GLY A 622 -5.79 -8.77 14.33
N LEU A 623 -4.92 -8.70 15.32
CA LEU A 623 -3.89 -9.72 15.55
C LEU A 623 -4.51 -11.09 15.89
N LEU A 624 -5.55 -11.13 16.73
CA LEU A 624 -6.28 -12.36 17.01
C LEU A 624 -6.88 -12.98 15.75
N VAL A 625 -7.45 -12.18 14.85
CA VAL A 625 -8.00 -12.65 13.56
C VAL A 625 -6.88 -13.25 12.69
N LEU A 626 -5.67 -12.67 12.70
CA LEU A 626 -4.52 -13.21 11.99
C LEU A 626 -4.02 -14.54 12.58
N PHE A 627 -4.01 -14.67 13.90
CA PHE A 627 -3.49 -15.87 14.59
C PHE A 627 -4.57 -16.93 14.86
N ALA A 628 -5.87 -16.57 14.96
CA ALA A 628 -6.96 -17.49 15.21
C ALA A 628 -6.99 -18.70 14.26
N PRO A 629 -6.69 -18.58 12.96
CA PRO A 629 -6.65 -19.72 12.06
C PRO A 629 -5.72 -20.85 12.53
N LEU A 630 -4.65 -20.55 13.25
CA LEU A 630 -3.73 -21.55 13.83
C LEU A 630 -4.44 -22.55 14.75
N LEU A 631 -5.49 -22.10 15.45
CA LEU A 631 -6.26 -22.94 16.39
C LEU A 631 -7.20 -23.89 15.63
N PHE A 632 -7.71 -23.46 14.49
CA PHE A 632 -8.74 -24.15 13.70
C PHE A 632 -8.18 -24.95 12.51
N ILE A 633 -6.92 -24.72 12.12
CA ILE A 633 -6.28 -25.47 11.05
C ILE A 633 -6.05 -26.92 11.47
N ASN A 634 -6.43 -27.85 10.62
CA ASN A 634 -6.20 -29.29 10.82
C ASN A 634 -4.70 -29.58 11.01
N ARG A 635 -4.37 -30.46 11.95
CA ARG A 635 -2.98 -30.85 12.27
C ARG A 635 -2.16 -31.24 11.03
N GLN A 636 -2.79 -31.87 10.03
CA GLN A 636 -2.13 -32.34 8.82
C GLN A 636 -1.64 -31.19 7.90
N VAL A 637 -2.29 -30.02 7.88
CA VAL A 637 -1.88 -28.87 7.07
C VAL A 637 -1.07 -27.82 7.85
N LYS A 638 -0.89 -27.98 9.15
CA LYS A 638 -0.03 -27.09 9.96
C LYS A 638 1.42 -26.95 9.42
N PRO A 639 2.06 -28.01 8.89
CA PRO A 639 3.37 -27.84 8.26
C PRO A 639 3.37 -26.82 7.12
N MET A 640 2.33 -26.79 6.29
CA MET A 640 2.25 -25.82 5.20
C MET A 640 2.03 -24.38 5.71
N TYR A 641 1.28 -24.20 6.79
CA TYR A 641 1.14 -22.90 7.42
C TYR A 641 2.50 -22.31 7.84
N ILE A 642 3.38 -23.15 8.42
CA ILE A 642 4.72 -22.70 8.82
C ILE A 642 5.63 -22.48 7.60
N VAL A 643 5.51 -23.27 6.55
CA VAL A 643 6.22 -23.07 5.29
C VAL A 643 5.77 -21.77 4.64
N GLY A 644 4.46 -21.46 4.62
CA GLY A 644 3.92 -20.20 4.15
C GLY A 644 4.43 -19.00 4.96
N PHE A 645 4.41 -19.11 6.29
CA PHE A 645 5.03 -18.13 7.18
C PHE A 645 6.51 -17.90 6.83
N ALA A 646 7.29 -18.97 6.70
CA ALA A 646 8.71 -18.88 6.40
C ALA A 646 8.98 -18.25 5.02
N GLY A 647 8.24 -18.66 4.00
CA GLY A 647 8.38 -18.15 2.64
C GLY A 647 8.04 -16.66 2.54
N SER A 648 6.94 -16.23 3.15
CA SER A 648 6.53 -14.83 3.15
C SER A 648 7.43 -13.95 4.04
N ALA A 649 7.90 -14.50 5.16
CA ALA A 649 8.81 -13.78 6.05
C ALA A 649 10.14 -13.47 5.35
N ILE A 650 10.75 -14.44 4.67
CA ILE A 650 11.98 -14.19 3.91
C ILE A 650 11.75 -13.28 2.72
N GLN A 651 10.64 -13.45 1.98
CA GLN A 651 10.27 -12.56 0.88
C GLN A 651 10.17 -11.11 1.37
N THR A 652 9.49 -10.89 2.50
CA THR A 652 9.33 -9.56 3.09
C THR A 652 10.67 -8.99 3.54
N LEU A 653 11.52 -9.78 4.19
CA LEU A 653 12.88 -9.36 4.57
C LEU A 653 13.71 -8.92 3.37
N LEU A 654 13.71 -9.70 2.29
CA LEU A 654 14.44 -9.38 1.06
C LEU A 654 13.88 -8.12 0.39
N LEU A 655 12.55 -7.97 0.38
CA LEU A 655 11.87 -6.79 -0.16
C LEU A 655 12.23 -5.52 0.61
N LEU A 656 12.13 -5.56 1.95
CA LEU A 656 12.47 -4.43 2.80
C LEU A 656 13.98 -4.10 2.71
N THR A 657 14.85 -5.12 2.58
CA THR A 657 16.28 -4.94 2.33
C THR A 657 16.51 -4.22 1.00
N LEU A 658 15.74 -4.56 -0.04
CA LEU A 658 15.80 -3.86 -1.34
C LEU A 658 15.38 -2.38 -1.21
N GLN A 659 14.34 -2.10 -0.43
CA GLN A 659 13.90 -0.73 -0.17
C GLN A 659 15.00 0.09 0.49
N VAL A 660 15.63 -0.44 1.54
CA VAL A 660 16.71 0.25 2.25
C VAL A 660 17.94 0.43 1.35
N GLY A 661 18.33 -0.59 0.58
CA GLY A 661 19.54 -0.58 -0.25
C GLY A 661 19.42 0.21 -1.55
N ALA A 662 18.32 0.03 -2.28
CA ALA A 662 18.12 0.57 -3.63
C ALA A 662 17.06 1.70 -3.71
N GLY A 663 16.20 1.89 -2.71
CA GLY A 663 15.27 3.02 -2.66
C GLY A 663 14.08 2.95 -3.62
N ILE A 664 13.75 1.78 -4.16
CA ILE A 664 12.66 1.61 -5.13
C ILE A 664 11.51 0.86 -4.43
N LEU A 665 10.38 1.53 -4.17
CA LEU A 665 9.28 0.92 -3.43
C LEU A 665 8.29 0.16 -4.34
N TYR A 666 7.49 0.88 -5.12
CA TYR A 666 6.34 0.26 -5.80
C TYR A 666 6.71 -0.57 -7.04
N GLY A 667 7.70 -0.16 -7.80
CA GLY A 667 8.18 -0.94 -8.95
C GLY A 667 8.85 -2.24 -8.52
N ALA A 668 9.66 -2.19 -7.46
CA ALA A 668 10.33 -3.35 -6.91
C ALA A 668 9.34 -4.29 -6.18
N LEU A 669 8.35 -3.75 -5.47
CA LEU A 669 7.32 -4.54 -4.80
C LEU A 669 6.61 -5.48 -5.80
N GLY A 670 6.09 -4.92 -6.88
CA GLY A 670 5.39 -5.71 -7.89
C GLY A 670 6.30 -6.72 -8.60
N ALA A 671 7.55 -6.33 -8.92
CA ALA A 671 8.52 -7.22 -9.55
C ALA A 671 8.95 -8.36 -8.62
N MET A 672 9.21 -8.08 -7.34
CA MET A 672 9.58 -9.09 -6.34
C MET A 672 8.43 -10.06 -6.05
N ILE A 673 7.19 -9.57 -5.95
CA ILE A 673 5.99 -10.42 -5.82
C ILE A 673 5.86 -11.32 -7.07
N ALA A 674 6.05 -10.76 -8.25
CA ALA A 674 6.00 -11.51 -9.49
C ALA A 674 7.07 -12.60 -9.56
N LEU A 675 8.32 -12.29 -9.18
CA LEU A 675 9.41 -13.27 -9.12
C LEU A 675 9.13 -14.39 -8.11
N PHE A 676 8.56 -14.02 -6.96
CA PHE A 676 8.15 -15.00 -5.97
C PHE A 676 7.11 -15.98 -6.54
N MET A 677 6.10 -15.46 -7.24
CA MET A 677 5.11 -16.31 -7.93
C MET A 677 5.73 -17.20 -9.01
N GLY A 678 6.72 -16.69 -9.76
CA GLY A 678 7.50 -17.47 -10.72
C GLY A 678 8.24 -18.64 -10.07
N GLY A 679 8.88 -18.42 -8.93
CA GLY A 679 9.54 -19.46 -8.16
C GLY A 679 8.58 -20.52 -7.61
N LEU A 680 7.40 -20.11 -7.12
CA LEU A 680 6.34 -21.02 -6.70
C LEU A 680 5.92 -21.97 -7.86
N ALA A 681 5.71 -21.39 -9.05
CA ALA A 681 5.33 -22.14 -10.24
C ALA A 681 6.41 -23.17 -10.61
N LEU A 682 7.67 -22.76 -10.63
CA LEU A 682 8.82 -23.64 -10.94
C LEU A 682 8.97 -24.75 -9.91
N GLY A 683 8.85 -24.44 -8.63
CA GLY A 683 8.93 -25.42 -7.54
C GLY A 683 7.85 -26.48 -7.62
N ALA A 684 6.60 -26.07 -7.85
CA ALA A 684 5.47 -26.98 -7.99
C ALA A 684 5.60 -27.89 -9.24
N GLN A 685 6.06 -27.36 -10.38
CA GLN A 685 6.31 -28.15 -11.58
C GLN A 685 7.48 -29.12 -11.42
N SER A 686 8.54 -28.69 -10.72
CA SER A 686 9.71 -29.53 -10.50
C SER A 686 9.38 -30.79 -9.71
N TYR A 687 8.51 -30.67 -8.69
CA TYR A 687 8.05 -31.83 -7.95
C TYR A 687 7.32 -32.85 -8.84
N SER A 688 6.45 -32.38 -9.73
CA SER A 688 5.65 -33.24 -10.61
C SER A 688 6.47 -33.92 -11.72
N LYS A 689 7.54 -33.27 -12.20
CA LYS A 689 8.36 -33.77 -13.33
C LYS A 689 9.62 -34.51 -12.90
N VAL A 690 10.24 -34.08 -11.80
CA VAL A 690 11.57 -34.56 -11.38
C VAL A 690 11.49 -35.08 -9.95
N LYS A 691 11.08 -36.34 -9.78
CA LYS A 691 11.02 -37.01 -8.46
C LYS A 691 12.38 -37.21 -7.75
N ILE A 692 13.47 -36.76 -8.39
CA ILE A 692 14.85 -36.99 -7.94
C ILE A 692 15.29 -36.03 -6.82
N ILE A 693 14.67 -34.85 -6.71
CA ILE A 693 15.05 -33.88 -5.69
C ILE A 693 14.50 -34.36 -4.34
N LYS A 694 15.38 -34.73 -3.44
CA LYS A 694 14.98 -35.11 -2.08
C LYS A 694 14.43 -33.90 -1.35
N SER A 695 13.35 -34.06 -0.60
CA SER A 695 12.73 -33.01 0.24
C SER A 695 13.74 -32.30 1.15
N PHE A 696 14.78 -33.00 1.57
CA PHE A 696 15.88 -32.45 2.38
C PHE A 696 16.58 -31.26 1.68
N HIS A 697 16.95 -31.40 0.39
CA HIS A 697 17.63 -30.32 -0.35
C HIS A 697 16.76 -29.09 -0.54
N VAL A 698 15.45 -29.28 -0.65
CA VAL A 698 14.51 -28.15 -0.80
C VAL A 698 14.34 -27.39 0.51
N LYS A 699 14.33 -28.11 1.64
CA LYS A 699 14.31 -27.48 2.97
C LYS A 699 15.59 -26.68 3.24
N THR A 700 16.75 -27.24 2.87
CA THR A 700 18.05 -26.53 3.00
C THR A 700 18.09 -25.29 2.11
N LEU A 701 17.42 -25.30 0.95
CA LEU A 701 17.33 -24.13 0.08
C LEU A 701 16.55 -22.97 0.74
N LEU A 702 15.47 -23.26 1.46
CA LEU A 702 14.72 -22.25 2.20
C LEU A 702 15.56 -21.68 3.35
N ILE A 703 16.29 -22.50 4.07
CA ILE A 703 17.22 -22.04 5.13
C ILE A 703 18.35 -21.20 4.51
N ALA A 704 18.89 -21.61 3.37
CA ALA A 704 19.95 -20.89 2.67
C ALA A 704 19.52 -19.48 2.25
N SER A 705 18.23 -19.26 1.93
CA SER A 705 17.73 -17.93 1.62
C SER A 705 17.77 -16.95 2.82
N TYR A 706 17.59 -17.44 4.04
CA TYR A 706 17.79 -16.65 5.27
C TYR A 706 19.27 -16.36 5.55
N ILE A 707 20.14 -17.34 5.31
CA ILE A 707 21.58 -17.12 5.42
C ILE A 707 22.04 -16.09 4.39
N LEU A 708 21.52 -16.15 3.17
CA LEU A 708 21.77 -15.17 2.14
C LEU A 708 21.34 -13.75 2.59
N ALA A 709 20.19 -13.61 3.23
CA ALA A 709 19.74 -12.31 3.76
C ALA A 709 20.74 -11.77 4.82
N ILE A 710 21.25 -12.62 5.70
CA ILE A 710 22.29 -12.22 6.67
C ILE A 710 23.57 -11.77 5.96
N MET A 711 24.03 -12.54 4.98
CA MET A 711 25.25 -12.22 4.20
C MET A 711 25.10 -10.92 3.42
N VAL A 712 23.93 -10.66 2.87
CA VAL A 712 23.62 -9.38 2.21
C VAL A 712 23.77 -8.22 3.19
N TRP A 713 23.23 -8.31 4.39
CA TRP A 713 23.34 -7.25 5.39
C TRP A 713 24.79 -7.00 5.84
N LEU A 714 25.60 -8.05 5.94
CA LEU A 714 27.02 -7.91 6.27
C LEU A 714 27.84 -7.22 5.17
N THR A 715 27.39 -7.34 3.93
CA THR A 715 28.16 -6.89 2.75
C THR A 715 27.52 -5.71 1.98
N MET A 716 26.27 -5.31 2.31
CA MET A 716 25.46 -4.36 1.55
C MET A 716 26.16 -3.02 1.29
N LYS A 717 26.97 -2.53 2.25
CA LYS A 717 27.72 -1.27 2.09
C LYS A 717 28.82 -1.34 1.01
N ARG A 718 29.25 -2.55 0.61
CA ARG A 718 30.35 -2.79 -0.35
C ARG A 718 29.85 -3.27 -1.72
N ILE A 719 28.58 -3.61 -1.82
CA ILE A 719 27.99 -4.21 -3.04
C ILE A 719 27.37 -3.11 -3.89
N ASP A 720 27.60 -3.19 -5.20
CA ASP A 720 26.91 -2.33 -6.18
C ASP A 720 25.39 -2.58 -6.17
N THR A 721 24.62 -1.53 -6.47
CA THR A 721 23.15 -1.58 -6.41
C THR A 721 22.56 -2.67 -7.31
N TRP A 722 23.09 -2.83 -8.55
CA TRP A 722 22.56 -3.83 -9.48
C TRP A 722 22.90 -5.26 -9.05
N LEU A 723 24.10 -5.46 -8.49
CA LEU A 723 24.50 -6.74 -7.93
C LEU A 723 23.62 -7.08 -6.69
N LEU A 724 23.36 -6.10 -5.83
CA LEU A 724 22.44 -6.26 -4.70
C LEU A 724 21.05 -6.71 -5.18
N VAL A 725 20.45 -6.03 -6.17
CA VAL A 725 19.17 -6.40 -6.76
C VAL A 725 19.21 -7.84 -7.29
N GLY A 726 20.26 -8.22 -8.01
CA GLY A 726 20.42 -9.59 -8.54
C GLY A 726 20.46 -10.65 -7.44
N ILE A 727 21.21 -10.42 -6.36
CA ILE A 727 21.31 -11.34 -5.21
C ILE A 727 19.95 -11.48 -4.51
N LEU A 728 19.24 -10.37 -4.28
CA LEU A 728 17.93 -10.38 -3.63
C LEU A 728 16.86 -11.09 -4.49
N CYS A 729 16.89 -10.89 -5.81
CA CYS A 729 16.04 -11.62 -6.75
C CYS A 729 16.32 -13.12 -6.72
N MET A 730 17.58 -13.52 -6.67
CA MET A 730 17.97 -14.93 -6.54
C MET A 730 17.49 -15.54 -5.22
N GLY A 731 17.68 -14.84 -4.10
CA GLY A 731 17.15 -15.27 -2.79
C GLY A 731 15.64 -15.46 -2.78
N THR A 732 14.91 -14.55 -3.44
CA THR A 732 13.45 -14.63 -3.61
C THR A 732 13.06 -15.87 -4.41
N LEU A 733 13.73 -16.16 -5.53
CA LEU A 733 13.48 -17.34 -6.36
C LEU A 733 13.79 -18.63 -5.60
N MET A 734 14.90 -18.67 -4.84
CA MET A 734 15.25 -19.83 -4.02
C MET A 734 14.18 -20.13 -2.95
N ALA A 735 13.77 -19.13 -2.23
CA ALA A 735 12.74 -19.27 -1.19
C ALA A 735 11.40 -19.73 -1.78
N SER A 736 10.93 -19.06 -2.81
CA SER A 736 9.65 -19.37 -3.43
C SER A 736 9.64 -20.72 -4.15
N PHE A 737 10.74 -21.11 -4.80
CA PHE A 737 10.89 -22.46 -5.35
C PHE A 737 10.70 -23.53 -4.26
N ALA A 738 11.33 -23.32 -3.09
CA ALA A 738 11.19 -24.25 -1.97
C ALA A 738 9.74 -24.32 -1.46
N VAL A 739 9.06 -23.19 -1.30
CA VAL A 739 7.66 -23.14 -0.88
C VAL A 739 6.75 -23.86 -1.89
N GLY A 740 6.89 -23.58 -3.20
CA GLY A 740 6.08 -24.21 -4.24
C GLY A 740 6.27 -25.73 -4.32
N TYR A 741 7.52 -26.21 -4.18
CA TYR A 741 7.82 -27.64 -4.11
C TYR A 741 7.19 -28.28 -2.87
N LEU A 742 7.35 -27.66 -1.68
CA LEU A 742 6.82 -28.16 -0.41
C LEU A 742 5.28 -28.17 -0.40
N TYR A 743 4.64 -27.20 -1.07
CA TYR A 743 3.19 -27.19 -1.25
C TYR A 743 2.68 -28.50 -1.87
N VAL A 744 3.29 -28.94 -2.98
CA VAL A 744 2.88 -30.18 -3.66
C VAL A 744 3.24 -31.39 -2.82
N ASN A 745 4.47 -31.43 -2.25
CA ASN A 745 4.94 -32.53 -1.42
C ASN A 745 4.04 -32.78 -0.20
N LEU A 746 3.69 -31.70 0.55
CA LEU A 746 2.85 -31.81 1.73
C LEU A 746 1.39 -32.15 1.39
N THR A 747 0.90 -31.68 0.24
CA THR A 747 -0.45 -31.99 -0.24
C THR A 747 -0.57 -33.48 -0.58
N GLU A 748 0.47 -34.09 -1.22
CA GLU A 748 0.48 -35.51 -1.55
C GLU A 748 0.57 -36.39 -0.32
N ARG A 749 1.40 -36.01 0.67
CA ARG A 749 1.54 -36.76 1.93
C ARG A 749 0.22 -36.90 2.70
N TRP A 750 -0.73 -36.02 2.45
CA TRP A 750 -2.03 -36.04 3.13
C TRP A 750 -3.03 -37.09 2.59
N GLY A 751 -2.60 -37.96 1.65
CA GLY A 751 -3.45 -39.04 1.13
C GLY A 751 -4.61 -38.58 0.24
N MET A 752 -4.48 -37.43 -0.40
CA MET A 752 -5.34 -36.88 -1.46
C MET A 752 -6.87 -36.97 -1.28
N PRO A 753 -7.49 -36.51 -0.18
CA PRO A 753 -8.90 -36.16 -0.26
C PRO A 753 -9.08 -35.02 -1.27
N SER A 754 -10.21 -35.03 -2.00
CA SER A 754 -10.47 -34.05 -3.08
C SER A 754 -10.37 -32.59 -2.70
N ASN A 755 -10.34 -32.27 -1.40
CA ASN A 755 -10.24 -30.93 -0.85
C ASN A 755 -8.84 -30.61 -0.24
N ALA A 756 -7.89 -31.56 -0.30
CA ALA A 756 -6.56 -31.35 0.26
C ALA A 756 -5.82 -30.14 -0.38
N PRO A 757 -5.75 -29.99 -1.71
CA PRO A 757 -5.06 -28.87 -2.33
C PRO A 757 -5.60 -27.50 -1.87
N ALA A 758 -6.91 -27.34 -1.79
CA ALA A 758 -7.53 -26.09 -1.33
C ALA A 758 -7.24 -25.78 0.14
N LYS A 759 -7.20 -26.79 1.01
CA LYS A 759 -6.88 -26.61 2.43
C LYS A 759 -5.40 -26.32 2.65
N THR A 760 -4.52 -26.97 1.89
CA THR A 760 -3.07 -26.71 1.92
C THR A 760 -2.78 -25.29 1.41
N TYR A 761 -3.44 -24.84 0.34
CA TYR A 761 -3.36 -23.47 -0.17
C TYR A 761 -3.86 -22.44 0.85
N ALA A 762 -4.99 -22.71 1.52
CA ALA A 762 -5.48 -21.84 2.59
C ALA A 762 -4.48 -21.73 3.76
N ALA A 763 -3.86 -22.86 4.15
CA ALA A 763 -2.86 -22.86 5.20
C ALA A 763 -1.62 -22.06 4.82
N ASP A 764 -1.16 -22.15 3.58
CA ASP A 764 -0.08 -21.34 3.00
C ASP A 764 -0.39 -19.84 3.11
N LEU A 765 -1.54 -19.41 2.59
CA LEU A 765 -1.94 -18.00 2.61
C LEU A 765 -2.09 -17.45 4.04
N LEU A 766 -2.67 -18.23 4.95
CA LEU A 766 -2.83 -17.81 6.34
C LEU A 766 -1.48 -17.71 7.07
N GLY A 767 -0.57 -18.63 6.82
CA GLY A 767 0.80 -18.55 7.32
C GLY A 767 1.55 -17.36 6.75
N SER A 768 1.40 -17.11 5.46
CA SER A 768 2.00 -15.99 4.75
C SER A 768 1.52 -14.64 5.29
N ALA A 769 0.23 -14.50 5.60
CA ALA A 769 -0.31 -13.28 6.20
C ALA A 769 0.37 -12.93 7.53
N VAL A 770 0.55 -13.94 8.38
CA VAL A 770 1.23 -13.74 9.68
C VAL A 770 2.71 -13.41 9.48
N GLY A 771 3.38 -14.07 8.52
CA GLY A 771 4.78 -13.80 8.21
C GLY A 771 5.02 -12.35 7.81
N ILE A 772 4.24 -11.81 6.89
CA ILE A 772 4.34 -10.41 6.43
C ILE A 772 4.13 -9.44 7.59
N VAL A 773 3.05 -9.61 8.36
CA VAL A 773 2.73 -8.70 9.47
C VAL A 773 3.78 -8.76 10.57
N ALA A 774 4.22 -9.97 10.95
CA ALA A 774 5.24 -10.15 11.99
C ALA A 774 6.57 -9.50 11.59
N ILE A 775 7.01 -9.66 10.35
CA ILE A 775 8.29 -9.09 9.89
C ILE A 775 8.22 -7.57 9.83
N THR A 776 7.22 -7.03 9.15
CA THR A 776 7.17 -5.58 8.86
C THR A 776 6.85 -4.75 10.09
N LEU A 777 5.90 -5.20 10.92
CA LEU A 777 5.41 -4.37 12.02
C LEU A 777 6.07 -4.67 13.36
N LEU A 778 6.60 -5.87 13.55
CA LEU A 778 7.11 -6.29 14.86
C LEU A 778 8.61 -6.57 14.86
N LEU A 779 9.09 -7.53 14.07
CA LEU A 779 10.45 -8.02 14.20
C LEU A 779 11.51 -7.05 13.66
N VAL A 780 11.39 -6.63 12.42
CA VAL A 780 12.38 -5.72 11.82
C VAL A 780 12.48 -4.39 12.58
N PRO A 781 11.37 -3.69 12.90
CA PRO A 781 11.48 -2.43 13.63
C PRO A 781 11.97 -2.59 15.08
N SER A 782 11.72 -3.75 15.72
CA SER A 782 12.07 -3.97 17.14
C SER A 782 13.51 -4.45 17.36
N ILE A 783 13.97 -5.42 16.55
CA ILE A 783 15.26 -6.09 16.74
C ILE A 783 16.21 -5.96 15.54
N GLY A 784 15.73 -5.39 14.42
CA GLY A 784 16.52 -5.16 13.22
C GLY A 784 16.55 -6.35 12.26
N PHE A 785 17.09 -6.10 11.06
CA PHE A 785 17.08 -7.08 9.96
C PHE A 785 17.95 -8.31 10.24
N MET A 786 19.19 -8.09 10.70
CA MET A 786 20.15 -9.19 10.92
C MET A 786 19.66 -10.13 12.03
N ALA A 787 19.22 -9.57 13.16
CA ALA A 787 18.71 -10.37 14.27
C ALA A 787 17.45 -11.13 13.87
N THR A 788 16.52 -10.50 13.17
CA THR A 788 15.32 -11.13 12.64
C THR A 788 15.67 -12.30 11.71
N SER A 789 16.56 -12.08 10.74
CA SER A 789 16.99 -13.14 9.81
C SER A 789 17.65 -14.31 10.53
N SER A 790 18.50 -14.02 11.54
CA SER A 790 19.21 -15.05 12.30
C SER A 790 18.25 -15.89 13.17
N ILE A 791 17.35 -15.26 13.89
CA ILE A 791 16.35 -15.95 14.71
C ILE A 791 15.46 -16.84 13.82
N LEU A 792 14.99 -16.32 12.71
CA LEU A 792 14.14 -17.09 11.80
C LEU A 792 14.90 -18.22 11.12
N ALA A 793 16.17 -18.03 10.73
CA ALA A 793 16.99 -19.10 10.18
C ALA A 793 17.09 -20.29 11.14
N VAL A 794 17.32 -20.02 12.43
CA VAL A 794 17.41 -21.06 13.47
C VAL A 794 16.04 -21.71 13.71
N CYS A 795 15.01 -20.93 14.00
CA CYS A 795 13.67 -21.44 14.33
C CYS A 795 13.07 -22.27 13.19
N ILE A 796 13.15 -21.75 11.95
CA ILE A 796 12.64 -22.44 10.77
C ILE A 796 13.50 -23.64 10.43
N GLY A 797 14.83 -23.53 10.57
CA GLY A 797 15.75 -24.64 10.37
C GLY A 797 15.43 -25.82 11.29
N VAL A 798 15.27 -25.56 12.57
CA VAL A 798 14.89 -26.59 13.58
C VAL A 798 13.53 -27.21 13.21
N PHE A 799 12.55 -26.40 12.87
CA PHE A 799 11.22 -26.89 12.52
C PHE A 799 11.23 -27.76 11.24
N LEU A 800 11.89 -27.30 10.18
CA LEU A 800 11.94 -28.01 8.90
C LEU A 800 12.68 -29.35 9.01
N LEU A 801 13.71 -29.41 9.85
CA LEU A 801 14.49 -30.63 10.06
C LEU A 801 13.78 -31.63 10.98
N LEU A 802 13.14 -31.17 12.07
CA LEU A 802 12.54 -32.04 13.08
C LEU A 802 11.07 -32.43 12.79
N VAL A 803 10.27 -31.53 12.21
CA VAL A 803 8.82 -31.74 12.07
C VAL A 803 8.41 -32.26 10.69
N ILE A 804 9.13 -31.84 9.64
CA ILE A 804 8.83 -32.26 8.28
C ILE A 804 9.76 -33.41 7.83
N GLY A 805 10.67 -33.84 8.69
CA GLY A 805 11.63 -34.93 8.49
C GLY A 805 11.06 -36.25 8.03
#